data_a8daf2bca997ee83cd7abdc297eb7830
#
_entry.id   a8daf2bca997ee83cd7abdc297eb7830
#
_cell.length_a   1.000
_cell.length_b   1.000
_cell.length_c   1.000
_cell.angle_alpha   90.00
_cell.angle_beta   90.00
_cell.angle_gamma   90.00
#
_symmetry.space_group_name_H-M   'P 1'
#
loop_
_entity.id
_entity.type
_entity.pdbx_description
1 polymer ?
#
loop_
_entity_poly.entity_id
_entity_poly.type
_entity_poly.pdbx_seq_one_letter_code
_entity_poly.pdbx_strand_id
1 'polypeptide(L)'
;MTKWGIAGTGMIAKAFAEALKETDSVLHAVASISGRSEKFANNYDCLAYEGYEQLINDPNVQAIYIATPHPSHFDITLSALKSNKAVLCEKPMTMNATQTMILIDASRKNNTPLMEAFMYKSHPQTLKVCEILKESFKPPLTIDAEFCFKVEVPESHRLVNRELGGGSILDIGCYPMSISRLAVGKVNGKDFLNPNGIECESELNSQGVDLNAQANLTFEDGSTAHIKSATNLASESKVTIKDASNTLIINQPWHCGEYTERTSALELQLGSNEFETIEISAEKGIYAIEIEHFEELIESGDIESKIVPHNDSHGNMIALDRWRKGSGVYYESDKGENVTGSLFSLDIKENRKEIKKANLPGIEKDLSRLVFGCDNQSDSNHAFAMFDHFYLSGGNVFDTAYIYNNGKSDGYLGRWINARGLRDEVVILGKGAHTPDCYPNKIRPQLEETLERMGTDYLDIYCLHRDNLEVPVSEFIDALSELKDEGLINVFGGSNWSLPRFKEAIDYANENNKTPFSMLSNNFSLARMLEPVWPGCFSCSEEDYKSYLEENQIAIFPWSSQARGFFLDSQEFQGLQHVADPNKDEQDRVWTNEDNLERRRRCFQMAKEKGLEPIQISLAFVLNQPFPTFPLIGARNLFETESSLEALDLDLSSEEVNWLDLSEN
;
A
#
# COMPACT_ATOMS: atom_id res chain seq x y z
N MET A 1 3.23 -31.92 -12.43
CA MET A 1 1.80 -32.31 -12.23
C MET A 1 1.35 -31.79 -10.87
N THR A 2 0.55 -30.75 -10.88
CA THR A 2 0.07 -30.06 -9.68
C THR A 2 -1.28 -30.64 -9.23
N LYS A 3 -1.47 -30.81 -7.92
CA LYS A 3 -2.73 -31.22 -7.32
C LYS A 3 -3.51 -29.99 -6.87
N TRP A 4 -4.57 -29.67 -7.59
CA TRP A 4 -5.40 -28.50 -7.37
C TRP A 4 -6.54 -28.75 -6.41
N GLY A 5 -6.83 -27.74 -5.59
CA GLY A 5 -8.08 -27.57 -4.87
C GLY A 5 -8.89 -26.44 -5.46
N ILE A 6 -10.21 -26.54 -5.47
CA ILE A 6 -11.11 -25.44 -5.86
C ILE A 6 -11.94 -25.01 -4.67
N ALA A 7 -11.88 -23.73 -4.31
CA ALA A 7 -12.79 -23.09 -3.36
C ALA A 7 -13.96 -22.46 -4.14
N GLY A 8 -15.15 -23.05 -4.05
CA GLY A 8 -16.33 -22.64 -4.79
C GLY A 8 -16.81 -23.69 -5.80
N THR A 9 -18.09 -23.60 -6.18
CA THR A 9 -18.75 -24.57 -7.10
C THR A 9 -19.57 -23.84 -8.17
N GLY A 10 -19.23 -22.58 -8.46
CA GLY A 10 -19.90 -21.73 -9.44
C GLY A 10 -19.59 -22.10 -10.90
N MET A 11 -20.04 -21.24 -11.83
CA MET A 11 -19.78 -21.43 -13.26
C MET A 11 -18.28 -21.37 -13.56
N ILE A 12 -17.57 -20.44 -12.95
CA ILE A 12 -16.14 -20.26 -13.21
C ILE A 12 -15.31 -21.41 -12.64
N ALA A 13 -15.70 -21.96 -11.47
CA ALA A 13 -15.10 -23.17 -10.93
C ALA A 13 -15.24 -24.38 -11.88
N LYS A 14 -16.39 -24.47 -12.59
CA LYS A 14 -16.59 -25.51 -13.63
C LYS A 14 -15.71 -25.27 -14.85
N ALA A 15 -15.62 -24.02 -15.31
CA ALA A 15 -14.75 -23.67 -16.44
C ALA A 15 -13.27 -24.02 -16.13
N PHE A 16 -12.83 -23.73 -14.93
CA PHE A 16 -11.48 -24.08 -14.46
C PHE A 16 -11.29 -25.62 -14.40
N ALA A 17 -12.24 -26.36 -13.83
CA ALA A 17 -12.17 -27.82 -13.76
C ALA A 17 -12.18 -28.49 -15.16
N GLU A 18 -12.90 -27.93 -16.14
CA GLU A 18 -12.84 -28.41 -17.54
C GLU A 18 -11.46 -28.06 -18.16
N ALA A 19 -10.94 -26.86 -17.91
CA ALA A 19 -9.63 -26.42 -18.42
C ALA A 19 -8.48 -27.29 -17.90
N LEU A 20 -8.54 -27.74 -16.63
CA LEU A 20 -7.55 -28.66 -16.07
C LEU A 20 -7.39 -29.94 -16.90
N LYS A 21 -8.44 -30.41 -17.62
CA LYS A 21 -8.34 -31.59 -18.48
C LYS A 21 -7.45 -31.38 -19.72
N GLU A 22 -7.13 -30.11 -20.02
CA GLU A 22 -6.19 -29.76 -21.11
C GLU A 22 -4.74 -29.65 -20.61
N THR A 23 -4.50 -29.83 -19.33
CA THR A 23 -3.17 -29.76 -18.67
C THR A 23 -2.75 -31.13 -18.14
N ASP A 24 -1.51 -31.24 -17.67
CA ASP A 24 -0.99 -32.45 -17.03
C ASP A 24 -1.38 -32.53 -15.52
N SER A 25 -2.15 -31.61 -15.01
CA SER A 25 -2.50 -31.49 -13.60
C SER A 25 -3.87 -32.06 -13.26
N VAL A 26 -4.16 -32.24 -11.99
CA VAL A 26 -5.37 -32.92 -11.53
C VAL A 26 -6.16 -32.09 -10.52
N LEU A 27 -7.48 -32.17 -10.63
CA LEU A 27 -8.35 -31.68 -9.57
C LEU A 27 -8.40 -32.73 -8.45
N HIS A 28 -7.79 -32.39 -7.31
CA HIS A 28 -7.75 -33.27 -6.15
C HIS A 28 -8.97 -33.12 -5.24
N ALA A 29 -9.42 -31.89 -5.01
CA ALA A 29 -10.54 -31.63 -4.09
C ALA A 29 -11.31 -30.34 -4.46
N VAL A 30 -12.56 -30.28 -4.03
CA VAL A 30 -13.40 -29.07 -4.09
C VAL A 30 -14.04 -28.80 -2.73
N ALA A 31 -14.16 -27.54 -2.37
CA ALA A 31 -14.82 -27.10 -1.15
C ALA A 31 -15.94 -26.08 -1.43
N SER A 32 -17.03 -26.18 -0.68
CA SER A 32 -18.12 -25.21 -0.74
C SER A 32 -18.96 -25.23 0.53
N ILE A 33 -19.27 -24.05 1.07
CA ILE A 33 -20.20 -23.90 2.22
C ILE A 33 -21.68 -23.94 1.81
N SER A 34 -21.97 -24.12 0.53
CA SER A 34 -23.34 -24.09 -0.02
C SER A 34 -24.00 -25.46 -0.16
N GLY A 35 -23.37 -26.53 0.35
CA GLY A 35 -23.86 -27.92 0.22
C GLY A 35 -23.83 -28.46 -1.22
N ARG A 36 -23.00 -27.90 -2.11
CA ARG A 36 -22.90 -28.30 -3.50
C ARG A 36 -21.59 -29.01 -3.86
N SER A 37 -20.69 -29.17 -2.89
CA SER A 37 -19.37 -29.79 -3.06
C SER A 37 -19.46 -31.24 -3.56
N GLU A 38 -20.30 -32.08 -2.95
CA GLU A 38 -20.47 -33.49 -3.38
C GLU A 38 -20.96 -33.62 -4.83
N LYS A 39 -21.96 -32.80 -5.21
CA LYS A 39 -22.46 -32.81 -6.58
C LYS A 39 -21.39 -32.39 -7.60
N PHE A 40 -20.56 -31.40 -7.24
CA PHE A 40 -19.46 -30.97 -8.07
C PHE A 40 -18.39 -32.08 -8.18
N ALA A 41 -17.96 -32.61 -7.04
CA ALA A 41 -16.94 -33.63 -6.94
C ALA A 41 -17.28 -34.88 -7.76
N ASN A 42 -18.54 -35.36 -7.73
CA ASN A 42 -19.02 -36.51 -8.52
C ASN A 42 -18.90 -36.28 -10.03
N ASN A 43 -18.93 -35.02 -10.52
CA ASN A 43 -18.75 -34.71 -11.94
C ASN A 43 -17.29 -34.73 -12.39
N TYR A 44 -16.36 -34.55 -11.46
CA TYR A 44 -14.93 -34.34 -11.74
C TYR A 44 -14.02 -35.38 -11.07
N ASP A 45 -14.59 -36.41 -10.42
CA ASP A 45 -13.87 -37.48 -9.71
C ASP A 45 -12.82 -36.96 -8.71
N CYS A 46 -13.24 -36.08 -7.81
CA CYS A 46 -12.38 -35.46 -6.79
C CYS A 46 -13.01 -35.55 -5.38
N LEU A 47 -12.27 -35.19 -4.38
CA LEU A 47 -12.76 -35.13 -3.00
C LEU A 47 -13.70 -33.93 -2.81
N ALA A 48 -14.70 -34.09 -1.93
CA ALA A 48 -15.64 -33.03 -1.54
C ALA A 48 -15.44 -32.62 -0.09
N TYR A 49 -15.34 -31.30 0.16
CA TYR A 49 -15.30 -30.70 1.49
C TYR A 49 -16.44 -29.71 1.68
N GLU A 50 -17.07 -29.71 2.84
CA GLU A 50 -18.15 -28.76 3.19
C GLU A 50 -17.64 -27.44 3.78
N GLY A 51 -16.33 -27.26 3.89
CA GLY A 51 -15.69 -26.04 4.40
C GLY A 51 -14.34 -25.79 3.78
N TYR A 52 -13.97 -24.53 3.60
CA TYR A 52 -12.70 -24.13 2.97
C TYR A 52 -11.48 -24.50 3.83
N GLU A 53 -11.63 -24.51 5.15
CA GLU A 53 -10.55 -24.91 6.08
C GLU A 53 -10.09 -26.35 5.84
N GLN A 54 -11.00 -27.29 5.54
CA GLN A 54 -10.66 -28.68 5.23
C GLN A 54 -9.84 -28.77 3.94
N LEU A 55 -10.19 -27.99 2.92
CA LEU A 55 -9.45 -27.90 1.66
C LEU A 55 -8.04 -27.35 1.87
N ILE A 56 -7.92 -26.27 2.65
CA ILE A 56 -6.67 -25.60 2.94
C ILE A 56 -5.72 -26.51 3.73
N ASN A 57 -6.25 -27.29 4.67
CA ASN A 57 -5.47 -28.19 5.53
C ASN A 57 -5.19 -29.55 4.89
N ASP A 58 -5.72 -29.87 3.69
CA ASP A 58 -5.40 -31.11 2.99
C ASP A 58 -3.93 -31.10 2.53
N PRO A 59 -3.07 -32.02 3.02
CA PRO A 59 -1.66 -32.06 2.67
C PRO A 59 -1.40 -32.43 1.19
N ASN A 60 -2.39 -32.98 0.50
CA ASN A 60 -2.27 -33.35 -0.92
C ASN A 60 -2.61 -32.18 -1.85
N VAL A 61 -3.29 -31.14 -1.39
CA VAL A 61 -3.56 -29.92 -2.16
C VAL A 61 -2.29 -29.07 -2.18
N GLN A 62 -1.79 -28.75 -3.36
CA GLN A 62 -0.59 -27.94 -3.58
C GLN A 62 -0.95 -26.49 -3.94
N ALA A 63 -1.97 -26.34 -4.80
CA ALA A 63 -2.48 -25.06 -5.25
C ALA A 63 -3.99 -24.97 -5.07
N ILE A 64 -4.50 -23.78 -4.77
CA ILE A 64 -5.93 -23.52 -4.60
C ILE A 64 -6.38 -22.45 -5.59
N TYR A 65 -7.39 -22.80 -6.39
CA TYR A 65 -8.13 -21.82 -7.19
C TYR A 65 -9.33 -21.30 -6.40
N ILE A 66 -9.39 -19.98 -6.21
CA ILE A 66 -10.46 -19.34 -5.44
C ILE A 66 -11.49 -18.76 -6.38
N ALA A 67 -12.68 -19.37 -6.42
CA ALA A 67 -13.79 -19.08 -7.31
C ALA A 67 -15.11 -18.83 -6.55
N THR A 68 -14.99 -18.14 -5.44
CA THR A 68 -16.09 -17.78 -4.53
C THR A 68 -16.63 -16.37 -4.86
N PRO A 69 -17.70 -15.87 -4.22
CA PRO A 69 -18.05 -14.46 -4.32
C PRO A 69 -16.95 -13.52 -3.75
N HIS A 70 -16.80 -12.33 -4.33
CA HIS A 70 -15.73 -11.38 -4.06
C HIS A 70 -15.40 -11.15 -2.58
N PRO A 71 -16.39 -10.93 -1.66
CA PRO A 71 -16.08 -10.67 -0.25
C PRO A 71 -15.34 -11.79 0.47
N SER A 72 -15.41 -13.03 -0.02
CA SER A 72 -14.73 -14.17 0.60
C SER A 72 -13.33 -14.46 0.04
N HIS A 73 -12.93 -13.79 -1.05
CA HIS A 73 -11.60 -13.96 -1.64
C HIS A 73 -10.49 -13.70 -0.62
N PHE A 74 -10.59 -12.59 0.11
CA PHE A 74 -9.56 -12.16 1.05
C PHE A 74 -9.28 -13.20 2.14
N ASP A 75 -10.31 -13.61 2.90
CA ASP A 75 -10.13 -14.52 4.04
C ASP A 75 -9.61 -15.90 3.60
N ILE A 76 -10.15 -16.44 2.50
CA ILE A 76 -9.74 -17.75 1.98
C ILE A 76 -8.30 -17.70 1.47
N THR A 77 -7.96 -16.68 0.66
CA THR A 77 -6.60 -16.47 0.13
C THR A 77 -5.58 -16.33 1.25
N LEU A 78 -5.87 -15.49 2.24
CA LEU A 78 -4.97 -15.25 3.35
C LEU A 78 -4.72 -16.54 4.17
N SER A 79 -5.77 -17.31 4.44
CA SER A 79 -5.66 -18.59 5.15
C SER A 79 -4.85 -19.61 4.36
N ALA A 80 -5.05 -19.66 3.03
CA ALA A 80 -4.31 -20.56 2.14
C ALA A 80 -2.81 -20.20 2.10
N LEU A 81 -2.46 -18.91 1.94
CA LEU A 81 -1.08 -18.43 1.95
C LEU A 81 -0.37 -18.74 3.28
N LYS A 82 -1.04 -18.51 4.42
CA LYS A 82 -0.51 -18.86 5.75
C LYS A 82 -0.28 -20.37 5.93
N SER A 83 -1.01 -21.19 5.17
CA SER A 83 -0.85 -22.65 5.15
C SER A 83 0.10 -23.13 4.03
N ASN A 84 0.88 -22.23 3.45
CA ASN A 84 1.82 -22.49 2.35
C ASN A 84 1.18 -23.17 1.13
N LYS A 85 -0.07 -22.79 0.80
CA LYS A 85 -0.75 -23.21 -0.42
C LYS A 85 -0.62 -22.13 -1.48
N ALA A 86 -0.09 -22.46 -2.66
CA ALA A 86 -0.08 -21.56 -3.80
C ALA A 86 -1.50 -21.16 -4.18
N VAL A 87 -1.75 -19.87 -4.48
CA VAL A 87 -3.10 -19.37 -4.70
C VAL A 87 -3.23 -18.66 -6.05
N LEU A 88 -4.16 -19.15 -6.86
CA LEU A 88 -4.72 -18.45 -8.01
C LEU A 88 -6.11 -17.93 -7.62
N CYS A 89 -6.22 -16.61 -7.41
CA CYS A 89 -7.45 -15.99 -6.93
C CYS A 89 -8.20 -15.30 -8.05
N GLU A 90 -9.50 -15.60 -8.22
CA GLU A 90 -10.36 -14.91 -9.18
C GLU A 90 -10.34 -13.39 -8.99
N LYS A 91 -10.49 -12.72 -10.12
CA LYS A 91 -10.58 -11.25 -10.19
C LYS A 91 -11.99 -10.76 -9.78
N PRO A 92 -12.08 -9.58 -9.17
CA PRO A 92 -10.96 -8.86 -8.57
C PRO A 92 -10.44 -9.64 -7.35
N MET A 93 -9.11 -9.60 -7.13
CA MET A 93 -8.48 -10.38 -6.06
C MET A 93 -9.12 -10.15 -4.69
N THR A 94 -9.57 -8.93 -4.42
CA THR A 94 -10.18 -8.51 -3.15
C THR A 94 -11.25 -7.44 -3.37
N MET A 95 -11.85 -6.95 -2.28
CA MET A 95 -12.84 -5.89 -2.29
C MET A 95 -12.24 -4.47 -2.35
N ASN A 96 -10.97 -4.32 -1.96
CA ASN A 96 -10.25 -3.03 -1.96
C ASN A 96 -8.72 -3.23 -1.96
N ALA A 97 -7.99 -2.16 -2.28
CA ALA A 97 -6.53 -2.19 -2.40
C ALA A 97 -5.81 -2.56 -1.10
N THR A 98 -6.35 -2.20 0.05
CA THR A 98 -5.75 -2.54 1.35
C THR A 98 -5.75 -4.05 1.60
N GLN A 99 -6.83 -4.73 1.28
CA GLN A 99 -6.90 -6.19 1.36
C GLN A 99 -5.89 -6.84 0.39
N THR A 100 -5.75 -6.31 -0.83
CA THR A 100 -4.73 -6.79 -1.79
C THR A 100 -3.32 -6.62 -1.22
N MET A 101 -3.01 -5.48 -0.62
CA MET A 101 -1.72 -5.22 0.04
C MET A 101 -1.42 -6.27 1.13
N ILE A 102 -2.41 -6.61 1.97
CA ILE A 102 -2.26 -7.63 3.02
C ILE A 102 -1.99 -9.02 2.41
N LEU A 103 -2.66 -9.40 1.32
CA LEU A 103 -2.42 -10.68 0.66
C LEU A 103 -1.02 -10.77 0.03
N ILE A 104 -0.56 -9.69 -0.59
CA ILE A 104 0.79 -9.61 -1.16
C ILE A 104 1.84 -9.77 -0.06
N ASP A 105 1.66 -9.09 1.07
CA ASP A 105 2.52 -9.24 2.23
C ASP A 105 2.53 -10.68 2.76
N ALA A 106 1.36 -11.30 2.89
CA ALA A 106 1.25 -12.68 3.32
C ALA A 106 1.94 -13.66 2.34
N SER A 107 1.85 -13.43 1.03
CA SER A 107 2.56 -14.19 0.00
C SER A 107 4.09 -14.09 0.21
N ARG A 108 4.60 -12.88 0.38
CA ARG A 108 6.04 -12.61 0.61
C ARG A 108 6.54 -13.26 1.90
N LYS A 109 5.83 -13.08 3.01
CA LYS A 109 6.20 -13.65 4.32
C LYS A 109 6.27 -15.17 4.35
N ASN A 110 5.32 -15.81 3.67
CA ASN A 110 5.25 -17.27 3.63
C ASN A 110 6.01 -17.85 2.44
N ASN A 111 6.66 -17.02 1.63
CA ASN A 111 7.31 -17.41 0.38
C ASN A 111 6.41 -18.32 -0.48
N THR A 112 5.16 -17.89 -0.67
CA THR A 112 4.10 -18.72 -1.28
C THR A 112 3.53 -18.01 -2.51
N PRO A 113 3.46 -18.67 -3.70
CA PRO A 113 2.95 -18.07 -4.92
C PRO A 113 1.52 -17.54 -4.78
N LEU A 114 1.30 -16.31 -5.26
CA LEU A 114 0.01 -15.66 -5.37
C LEU A 114 -0.13 -14.99 -6.74
N MET A 115 -1.22 -15.27 -7.45
CA MET A 115 -1.56 -14.60 -8.71
C MET A 115 -3.03 -14.26 -8.77
N GLU A 116 -3.38 -13.09 -9.29
CA GLU A 116 -4.74 -12.73 -9.66
C GLU A 116 -5.11 -13.34 -11.00
N ALA A 117 -6.27 -14.00 -11.07
CA ALA A 117 -6.73 -14.72 -12.25
C ALA A 117 -7.28 -13.75 -13.32
N PHE A 118 -6.39 -13.07 -14.00
CA PHE A 118 -6.68 -12.31 -15.21
C PHE A 118 -6.32 -13.11 -16.46
N MET A 119 -7.15 -14.11 -16.77
CA MET A 119 -6.91 -15.11 -17.82
C MET A 119 -6.49 -14.50 -19.17
N TYR A 120 -6.99 -13.29 -19.53
CA TYR A 120 -6.67 -12.68 -20.81
C TYR A 120 -5.19 -12.24 -20.92
N LYS A 121 -4.50 -11.97 -19.78
CA LYS A 121 -3.12 -11.43 -19.79
C LYS A 121 -2.08 -12.43 -20.29
N SER A 122 -2.22 -13.70 -19.95
CA SER A 122 -1.33 -14.78 -20.40
C SER A 122 -1.62 -15.29 -21.82
N HIS A 123 -2.77 -14.89 -22.39
CA HIS A 123 -3.17 -15.34 -23.71
C HIS A 123 -2.30 -14.74 -24.83
N PRO A 124 -1.96 -15.51 -25.89
CA PRO A 124 -1.15 -15.04 -27.02
C PRO A 124 -1.64 -13.73 -27.67
N GLN A 125 -2.95 -13.47 -27.68
CA GLN A 125 -3.52 -12.23 -28.18
C GLN A 125 -2.98 -11.01 -27.38
N THR A 126 -3.02 -11.05 -26.07
CA THR A 126 -2.56 -9.94 -25.24
C THR A 126 -1.05 -9.78 -25.30
N LEU A 127 -0.31 -10.88 -25.38
CA LEU A 127 1.15 -10.83 -25.59
C LEU A 127 1.49 -10.14 -26.92
N LYS A 128 0.74 -10.44 -28.00
CA LYS A 128 0.89 -9.79 -29.31
C LYS A 128 0.51 -8.29 -29.26
N VAL A 129 -0.55 -7.94 -28.56
CA VAL A 129 -0.89 -6.53 -28.28
C VAL A 129 0.28 -5.79 -27.62
N CYS A 130 0.89 -6.39 -26.59
CA CYS A 130 2.04 -5.80 -25.91
C CYS A 130 3.25 -5.61 -26.85
N GLU A 131 3.51 -6.57 -27.72
CA GLU A 131 4.58 -6.49 -28.74
C GLU A 131 4.32 -5.33 -29.70
N ILE A 132 3.11 -5.25 -30.29
CA ILE A 132 2.73 -4.20 -31.23
C ILE A 132 2.83 -2.80 -30.58
N LEU A 133 2.35 -2.65 -29.35
CA LEU A 133 2.41 -1.39 -28.63
C LEU A 133 3.86 -0.93 -28.39
N LYS A 134 4.74 -1.84 -27.99
CA LYS A 134 6.17 -1.53 -27.77
C LYS A 134 6.91 -1.13 -29.07
N GLU A 135 6.59 -1.79 -30.17
CA GLU A 135 7.32 -1.63 -31.43
C GLU A 135 6.80 -0.48 -32.28
N SER A 136 5.49 -0.22 -32.27
CA SER A 136 4.84 0.61 -33.27
C SER A 136 4.14 1.84 -32.72
N PHE A 137 3.78 1.88 -31.43
CA PHE A 137 3.03 2.98 -30.83
C PHE A 137 3.93 3.90 -30.00
N LYS A 138 3.49 5.14 -29.84
CA LYS A 138 4.17 6.16 -29.03
C LYS A 138 3.17 6.92 -28.16
N PRO A 139 3.57 7.34 -26.94
CA PRO A 139 2.73 8.20 -26.14
C PRO A 139 2.58 9.59 -26.77
N PRO A 140 1.47 10.33 -26.51
CA PRO A 140 0.34 9.90 -25.69
C PRO A 140 -0.63 9.00 -26.46
N LEU A 141 -1.30 8.09 -25.74
CA LEU A 141 -2.37 7.23 -26.26
C LEU A 141 -3.76 7.81 -25.99
N THR A 142 -4.71 7.51 -26.88
CA THR A 142 -6.15 7.60 -26.62
C THR A 142 -6.74 6.21 -26.65
N ILE A 143 -7.39 5.78 -25.56
CA ILE A 143 -7.92 4.44 -25.39
C ILE A 143 -9.42 4.52 -25.16
N ASP A 144 -10.18 3.65 -25.83
CA ASP A 144 -11.59 3.40 -25.56
C ASP A 144 -11.75 1.90 -25.27
N ALA A 145 -12.21 1.56 -24.06
CA ALA A 145 -12.29 0.18 -23.61
C ALA A 145 -13.58 -0.09 -22.83
N GLU A 146 -14.32 -1.08 -23.24
CA GLU A 146 -15.59 -1.42 -22.60
C GLU A 146 -15.77 -2.92 -22.38
N PHE A 147 -16.44 -3.26 -21.26
CA PHE A 147 -16.96 -4.57 -21.00
C PHE A 147 -18.40 -4.43 -20.50
N CYS A 148 -19.36 -4.78 -21.35
CA CYS A 148 -20.77 -4.62 -21.05
C CYS A 148 -21.56 -5.87 -21.47
N PHE A 149 -22.49 -6.27 -20.64
CA PHE A 149 -23.50 -7.27 -21.00
C PHE A 149 -24.84 -6.93 -20.34
N LYS A 150 -25.91 -7.44 -20.89
CA LYS A 150 -27.25 -7.24 -20.32
C LYS A 150 -27.75 -8.55 -19.70
N VAL A 151 -28.04 -8.51 -18.40
CA VAL A 151 -28.68 -9.59 -17.67
C VAL A 151 -29.74 -9.05 -16.72
N GLU A 152 -30.87 -9.73 -16.64
CA GLU A 152 -31.90 -9.45 -15.64
C GLU A 152 -31.84 -10.51 -14.56
N VAL A 153 -31.53 -10.10 -13.33
CA VAL A 153 -31.34 -10.97 -12.18
C VAL A 153 -32.08 -10.44 -10.97
N PRO A 154 -32.52 -11.31 -10.03
CA PRO A 154 -33.14 -10.87 -8.80
C PRO A 154 -32.15 -10.07 -7.91
N GLU A 155 -32.65 -9.21 -7.03
CA GLU A 155 -31.84 -8.37 -6.12
C GLU A 155 -30.92 -9.18 -5.19
N SER A 156 -31.21 -10.45 -4.95
CA SER A 156 -30.37 -11.37 -4.17
C SER A 156 -29.18 -11.95 -4.96
N HIS A 157 -29.13 -11.70 -6.27
CA HIS A 157 -28.06 -12.24 -7.12
C HIS A 157 -26.75 -11.47 -6.89
N ARG A 158 -25.61 -12.18 -6.91
CA ARG A 158 -24.29 -11.61 -6.62
C ARG A 158 -23.93 -10.35 -7.42
N LEU A 159 -24.40 -10.23 -8.66
CA LEU A 159 -24.08 -9.08 -9.53
C LEU A 159 -24.68 -7.76 -9.06
N VAL A 160 -25.76 -7.80 -8.31
CA VAL A 160 -26.53 -6.62 -7.91
C VAL A 160 -26.70 -6.50 -6.39
N ASN A 161 -26.22 -7.46 -5.64
CA ASN A 161 -26.31 -7.49 -4.17
C ASN A 161 -25.02 -6.91 -3.54
N ARG A 162 -25.21 -5.87 -2.72
CA ARG A 162 -24.10 -5.17 -2.06
C ARG A 162 -23.31 -6.05 -1.10
N GLU A 163 -23.98 -6.92 -0.33
CA GLU A 163 -23.33 -7.80 0.64
C GLU A 163 -22.46 -8.88 -0.04
N LEU A 164 -22.78 -9.21 -1.30
CA LEU A 164 -22.03 -10.16 -2.10
C LEU A 164 -20.97 -9.50 -3.01
N GLY A 165 -20.70 -8.19 -2.78
CA GLY A 165 -19.71 -7.47 -3.58
C GLY A 165 -20.14 -7.27 -5.04
N GLY A 166 -21.44 -7.06 -5.27
CA GLY A 166 -21.99 -6.82 -6.61
C GLY A 166 -21.53 -5.48 -7.17
N GLY A 167 -21.72 -5.29 -8.45
CA GLY A 167 -21.37 -4.06 -9.18
C GLY A 167 -20.57 -4.36 -10.44
N SER A 168 -20.80 -3.54 -11.47
CA SER A 168 -20.14 -3.69 -12.75
C SER A 168 -18.65 -3.32 -12.68
N ILE A 169 -18.28 -2.34 -11.84
CA ILE A 169 -16.88 -1.89 -11.71
C ILE A 169 -16.00 -3.05 -11.22
N LEU A 170 -16.39 -3.73 -10.13
CA LEU A 170 -15.61 -4.86 -9.60
C LEU A 170 -15.70 -6.10 -10.50
N ASP A 171 -16.91 -6.47 -10.95
CA ASP A 171 -17.10 -7.73 -11.69
C ASP A 171 -16.42 -7.70 -13.08
N ILE A 172 -16.58 -6.63 -13.84
CA ILE A 172 -16.07 -6.54 -15.22
C ILE A 172 -15.29 -5.26 -15.52
N GLY A 173 -15.48 -4.17 -14.78
CA GLY A 173 -14.75 -2.91 -14.96
C GLY A 173 -13.25 -3.03 -14.66
N CYS A 174 -12.86 -4.06 -13.92
CA CYS A 174 -11.46 -4.39 -13.67
C CYS A 174 -10.69 -4.70 -14.97
N TYR A 175 -11.34 -5.19 -16.03
CA TYR A 175 -10.72 -5.48 -17.32
C TYR A 175 -10.39 -4.23 -18.13
N PRO A 176 -11.34 -3.29 -18.43
CA PRO A 176 -11.03 -2.03 -19.12
C PRO A 176 -9.99 -1.19 -18.35
N MET A 177 -10.04 -1.18 -17.02
CA MET A 177 -9.01 -0.53 -16.19
C MET A 177 -7.65 -1.19 -16.41
N SER A 178 -7.57 -2.51 -16.34
CA SER A 178 -6.35 -3.29 -16.46
C SER A 178 -5.68 -3.12 -17.84
N ILE A 179 -6.44 -3.23 -18.95
CA ILE A 179 -5.89 -3.10 -20.30
C ILE A 179 -5.41 -1.67 -20.58
N SER A 180 -6.10 -0.65 -20.06
CA SER A 180 -5.71 0.75 -20.21
C SER A 180 -4.36 1.02 -19.52
N ARG A 181 -4.19 0.54 -18.29
CA ARG A 181 -2.94 0.63 -17.53
C ARG A 181 -1.80 -0.12 -18.22
N LEU A 182 -2.08 -1.33 -18.72
CA LEU A 182 -1.14 -2.15 -19.46
C LEU A 182 -0.66 -1.44 -20.74
N ALA A 183 -1.58 -0.93 -21.56
CA ALA A 183 -1.26 -0.30 -22.85
C ALA A 183 -0.39 0.94 -22.65
N VAL A 184 -0.78 1.84 -21.74
CA VAL A 184 0.01 3.04 -21.44
C VAL A 184 1.38 2.67 -20.85
N GLY A 185 1.47 1.65 -20.01
CA GLY A 185 2.73 1.14 -19.50
C GLY A 185 3.66 0.66 -20.62
N LYS A 186 3.14 -0.16 -21.56
CA LYS A 186 3.96 -0.78 -22.62
C LYS A 186 4.60 0.24 -23.58
N VAL A 187 3.88 1.32 -23.94
CA VAL A 187 4.46 2.39 -24.78
C VAL A 187 5.49 3.25 -24.05
N ASN A 188 5.47 3.23 -22.72
CA ASN A 188 6.46 3.91 -21.86
C ASN A 188 7.58 2.98 -21.38
N GLY A 189 7.67 1.75 -21.89
CA GLY A 189 8.71 0.77 -21.50
C GLY A 189 8.53 0.20 -20.08
N LYS A 190 7.34 0.33 -19.50
CA LYS A 190 6.95 -0.20 -18.19
C LYS A 190 5.96 -1.35 -18.35
N ASP A 191 5.75 -2.14 -17.31
CA ASP A 191 4.74 -3.20 -17.34
C ASP A 191 3.32 -2.65 -17.28
N PHE A 192 3.11 -1.60 -16.53
CA PHE A 192 1.86 -0.84 -16.45
C PHE A 192 2.15 0.61 -16.05
N LEU A 193 1.16 1.49 -16.20
CA LEU A 193 1.17 2.84 -15.64
C LEU A 193 -0.18 3.14 -14.96
N ASN A 194 -0.14 3.69 -13.76
CA ASN A 194 -1.36 4.02 -13.03
C ASN A 194 -1.92 5.38 -13.50
N PRO A 195 -3.26 5.54 -13.57
CA PRO A 195 -3.85 6.84 -13.87
C PRO A 195 -3.64 7.82 -12.71
N ASN A 196 -3.24 9.05 -13.04
CA ASN A 196 -3.13 10.14 -12.08
C ASN A 196 -4.47 10.87 -11.86
N GLY A 197 -5.40 10.87 -12.85
CA GLY A 197 -6.75 11.40 -12.77
C GLY A 197 -7.80 10.35 -13.11
N ILE A 198 -8.95 10.39 -12.43
CA ILE A 198 -10.14 9.56 -12.71
C ILE A 198 -11.38 10.45 -12.50
N GLU A 199 -12.11 10.72 -13.58
CA GLU A 199 -13.42 11.36 -13.55
C GLU A 199 -14.46 10.30 -13.92
N CYS A 200 -15.51 10.13 -13.12
CA CYS A 200 -16.41 8.99 -13.26
C CYS A 200 -17.88 9.35 -13.08
N GLU A 201 -18.73 8.56 -13.72
CA GLU A 201 -20.19 8.59 -13.62
C GLU A 201 -20.71 7.17 -13.48
N SER A 202 -21.83 6.99 -12.76
CA SER A 202 -22.45 5.68 -12.59
C SER A 202 -23.95 5.73 -12.37
N GLU A 203 -24.65 4.66 -12.75
CA GLU A 203 -26.03 4.37 -12.41
C GLU A 203 -26.05 3.33 -11.29
N LEU A 204 -26.61 3.70 -10.13
CA LEU A 204 -26.67 2.83 -8.95
C LEU A 204 -28.08 2.24 -8.80
N ASN A 205 -28.16 1.01 -8.31
CA ASN A 205 -29.41 0.38 -7.90
C ASN A 205 -29.84 0.86 -6.49
N SER A 206 -30.98 0.32 -6.01
CA SER A 206 -31.54 0.61 -4.68
C SER A 206 -30.62 0.26 -3.51
N GLN A 207 -29.63 -0.62 -3.70
CA GLN A 207 -28.64 -1.03 -2.70
C GLN A 207 -27.34 -0.22 -2.79
N GLY A 208 -27.24 0.77 -3.68
CA GLY A 208 -26.02 1.56 -3.90
C GLY A 208 -24.91 0.79 -4.62
N VAL A 209 -25.28 -0.16 -5.48
CA VAL A 209 -24.39 -0.95 -6.33
C VAL A 209 -24.48 -0.46 -7.76
N ASP A 210 -23.36 -0.29 -8.44
CA ASP A 210 -23.29 0.20 -9.81
C ASP A 210 -23.75 -0.86 -10.82
N LEU A 211 -24.71 -0.49 -11.65
CA LEU A 211 -25.19 -1.33 -12.76
C LEU A 211 -24.51 -0.96 -14.08
N ASN A 212 -24.13 0.31 -14.20
CA ASN A 212 -23.48 0.90 -15.37
C ASN A 212 -22.56 2.01 -14.84
N ALA A 213 -21.31 1.95 -15.21
CA ALA A 213 -20.30 2.91 -14.79
C ALA A 213 -19.34 3.23 -15.94
N GLN A 214 -18.91 4.49 -16.01
CA GLN A 214 -17.91 4.95 -16.97
C GLN A 214 -16.91 5.86 -16.27
N ALA A 215 -15.69 5.91 -16.78
CA ALA A 215 -14.66 6.82 -16.29
C ALA A 215 -13.75 7.32 -17.40
N ASN A 216 -13.30 8.57 -17.27
CA ASN A 216 -12.22 9.16 -18.04
C ASN A 216 -10.95 9.15 -17.19
N LEU A 217 -9.95 8.46 -17.68
CA LEU A 217 -8.63 8.33 -17.05
C LEU A 217 -7.65 9.29 -17.70
N THR A 218 -6.78 9.89 -16.90
CA THR A 218 -5.62 10.64 -17.38
C THR A 218 -4.35 10.05 -16.80
N PHE A 219 -3.26 10.11 -17.56
CA PHE A 219 -1.96 9.57 -17.19
C PHE A 219 -0.87 10.65 -17.28
N GLU A 220 0.24 10.45 -16.59
CA GLU A 220 1.33 11.45 -16.50
C GLU A 220 2.01 11.77 -17.85
N ASP A 221 1.97 10.81 -18.79
CA ASP A 221 2.53 10.97 -20.15
C ASP A 221 1.58 11.71 -21.11
N GLY A 222 0.42 12.17 -20.64
CA GLY A 222 -0.63 12.82 -21.40
C GLY A 222 -1.61 11.84 -22.09
N SER A 223 -1.43 10.53 -21.92
CA SER A 223 -2.39 9.53 -22.40
C SER A 223 -3.74 9.66 -21.68
N THR A 224 -4.82 9.29 -22.39
CA THR A 224 -6.18 9.28 -21.86
C THR A 224 -6.88 7.96 -22.17
N ALA A 225 -7.79 7.53 -21.29
CA ALA A 225 -8.64 6.38 -21.57
C ALA A 225 -10.09 6.68 -21.16
N HIS A 226 -11.03 6.35 -22.03
CA HIS A 226 -12.44 6.25 -21.69
C HIS A 226 -12.77 4.77 -21.44
N ILE A 227 -13.24 4.45 -20.24
CA ILE A 227 -13.56 3.08 -19.84
C ILE A 227 -15.01 2.95 -19.42
N LYS A 228 -15.63 1.80 -19.74
CA LYS A 228 -17.03 1.53 -19.41
C LYS A 228 -17.25 0.09 -18.96
N SER A 229 -18.10 -0.07 -17.95
CA SER A 229 -18.61 -1.38 -17.51
C SER A 229 -20.12 -1.34 -17.27
N ALA A 230 -20.86 -2.35 -17.69
CA ALA A 230 -22.30 -2.42 -17.44
C ALA A 230 -22.80 -3.88 -17.38
N THR A 231 -23.73 -4.14 -16.43
CA THR A 231 -24.46 -5.42 -16.34
C THR A 231 -25.91 -5.32 -16.80
N ASN A 232 -26.37 -4.10 -17.06
CA ASN A 232 -27.75 -3.80 -17.54
C ASN A 232 -27.81 -3.30 -18.98
N LEU A 233 -26.67 -3.17 -19.67
CA LEU A 233 -26.54 -2.68 -21.03
C LEU A 233 -25.59 -3.57 -21.82
N ALA A 234 -26.02 -4.04 -23.00
CA ALA A 234 -25.14 -4.77 -23.92
C ALA A 234 -24.40 -3.82 -24.85
N SER A 235 -23.14 -4.12 -25.13
CA SER A 235 -22.30 -3.45 -26.14
C SER A 235 -21.43 -4.48 -26.87
N GLU A 236 -20.61 -3.99 -27.81
CA GLU A 236 -19.66 -4.86 -28.55
C GLU A 236 -18.50 -5.33 -27.70
N SER A 237 -18.25 -4.72 -26.54
CA SER A 237 -17.16 -5.08 -25.60
C SER A 237 -15.80 -5.13 -26.27
N LYS A 238 -15.39 -4.06 -26.95
CA LYS A 238 -14.11 -3.95 -27.66
C LYS A 238 -13.15 -2.97 -27.01
N VAL A 239 -11.89 -3.04 -27.40
CA VAL A 239 -10.84 -2.09 -27.05
C VAL A 239 -10.28 -1.45 -28.31
N THR A 240 -10.18 -0.11 -28.32
CA THR A 240 -9.55 0.66 -29.37
C THR A 240 -8.42 1.49 -28.76
N ILE A 241 -7.20 1.34 -29.29
CA ILE A 241 -6.01 2.06 -28.83
C ILE A 241 -5.46 2.86 -30.00
N LYS A 242 -5.24 4.16 -29.80
CA LYS A 242 -4.73 5.07 -30.81
C LYS A 242 -3.56 5.89 -30.30
N ASP A 243 -2.59 6.14 -31.16
CA ASP A 243 -1.66 7.25 -31.03
C ASP A 243 -1.88 8.29 -32.13
N ALA A 244 -0.95 9.20 -32.34
CA ALA A 244 -1.07 10.24 -33.36
C ALA A 244 -1.22 9.71 -34.80
N SER A 245 -0.81 8.47 -35.08
CA SER A 245 -0.73 7.90 -36.42
C SER A 245 -1.33 6.51 -36.56
N ASN A 246 -1.38 5.74 -35.50
CA ASN A 246 -1.68 4.31 -35.52
C ASN A 246 -2.99 4.01 -34.78
N THR A 247 -3.67 2.94 -35.18
CA THR A 247 -4.88 2.42 -34.51
C THR A 247 -4.78 0.90 -34.36
N LEU A 248 -5.02 0.41 -33.16
CA LEU A 248 -5.15 -1.01 -32.83
C LEU A 248 -6.55 -1.26 -32.28
N ILE A 249 -7.27 -2.23 -32.84
CA ILE A 249 -8.61 -2.64 -32.38
C ILE A 249 -8.56 -4.10 -31.94
N ILE A 250 -9.12 -4.38 -30.76
CA ILE A 250 -9.26 -5.72 -30.18
C ILE A 250 -10.76 -6.00 -30.05
N ASN A 251 -11.29 -6.79 -30.95
CA ASN A 251 -12.75 -7.06 -31.02
C ASN A 251 -13.25 -8.03 -29.94
N GLN A 252 -12.38 -8.90 -29.43
CA GLN A 252 -12.69 -9.86 -28.38
C GLN A 252 -11.61 -9.80 -27.27
N PRO A 253 -11.53 -8.69 -26.52
CA PRO A 253 -10.39 -8.45 -25.64
C PRO A 253 -10.34 -9.36 -24.41
N TRP A 254 -11.50 -9.78 -23.88
CA TRP A 254 -11.58 -10.42 -22.58
C TRP A 254 -11.52 -11.94 -22.62
N HIS A 255 -12.15 -12.55 -23.63
CA HIS A 255 -12.16 -14.01 -23.83
C HIS A 255 -11.20 -14.47 -24.92
N CYS A 256 -10.59 -13.52 -25.64
CA CYS A 256 -9.56 -13.78 -26.68
C CYS A 256 -10.02 -14.80 -27.74
N GLY A 257 -11.27 -14.68 -28.21
CA GLY A 257 -11.96 -15.60 -29.07
C GLY A 257 -13.27 -16.11 -28.45
N GLU A 258 -14.01 -16.93 -29.15
CA GLU A 258 -15.12 -17.66 -28.56
C GLU A 258 -14.60 -18.86 -27.74
N TYR A 259 -15.35 -19.28 -26.73
CA TYR A 259 -14.94 -20.37 -25.82
C TYR A 259 -14.57 -21.67 -26.54
N THR A 260 -15.11 -21.88 -27.76
CA THR A 260 -14.86 -23.05 -28.59
C THR A 260 -13.89 -22.82 -29.75
N GLU A 261 -13.63 -21.57 -30.10
CA GLU A 261 -12.70 -21.17 -31.15
C GLU A 261 -11.39 -20.67 -30.53
N ARG A 262 -10.29 -21.39 -30.75
CA ARG A 262 -8.96 -21.02 -30.25
C ARG A 262 -8.27 -20.00 -31.17
N THR A 263 -9.07 -19.19 -31.85
CA THR A 263 -8.61 -18.16 -32.78
C THR A 263 -9.23 -16.82 -32.39
N SER A 264 -8.42 -15.79 -32.44
CA SER A 264 -8.86 -14.41 -32.29
C SER A 264 -8.16 -13.52 -33.33
N ALA A 265 -8.61 -12.28 -33.48
CA ALA A 265 -8.03 -11.38 -34.45
C ALA A 265 -7.86 -9.97 -33.88
N LEU A 266 -6.78 -9.30 -34.29
CA LEU A 266 -6.52 -7.89 -34.07
C LEU A 266 -6.65 -7.16 -35.39
N GLU A 267 -7.14 -5.92 -35.36
CA GLU A 267 -7.12 -5.01 -36.52
C GLU A 267 -6.09 -3.92 -36.26
N LEU A 268 -5.07 -3.82 -37.10
CA LEU A 268 -3.97 -2.87 -36.97
C LEU A 268 -3.90 -1.94 -38.18
N GLN A 269 -3.83 -0.63 -37.93
CA GLN A 269 -3.56 0.38 -38.92
C GLN A 269 -2.30 1.17 -38.51
N LEU A 270 -1.27 1.16 -39.36
CA LEU A 270 -0.04 1.93 -39.17
C LEU A 270 0.01 3.09 -40.18
N GLY A 271 0.02 4.32 -39.67
CA GLY A 271 -0.01 5.53 -40.44
C GLY A 271 -1.25 5.64 -41.32
N SER A 272 -1.02 5.89 -42.64
CA SER A 272 -2.10 6.03 -43.64
C SER A 272 -2.44 4.69 -44.34
N ASN A 273 -1.91 3.57 -43.87
CA ASN A 273 -2.18 2.26 -44.48
C ASN A 273 -3.64 1.83 -44.27
N GLU A 274 -4.09 0.83 -45.02
CA GLU A 274 -5.35 0.15 -44.74
C GLU A 274 -5.21 -0.70 -43.47
N PHE A 275 -6.35 -1.05 -42.86
CA PHE A 275 -6.34 -1.97 -41.72
C PHE A 275 -5.86 -3.36 -42.16
N GLU A 276 -4.94 -3.91 -41.40
CA GLU A 276 -4.48 -5.28 -41.49
C GLU A 276 -5.12 -6.10 -40.38
N THR A 277 -5.62 -7.30 -40.71
CA THR A 277 -6.10 -8.27 -39.73
C THR A 277 -4.99 -9.23 -39.35
N ILE A 278 -4.65 -9.28 -38.06
CA ILE A 278 -3.65 -10.20 -37.50
C ILE A 278 -4.40 -11.33 -36.79
N GLU A 279 -4.38 -12.52 -37.39
CA GLU A 279 -4.97 -13.71 -36.76
C GLU A 279 -4.03 -14.28 -35.70
N ILE A 280 -4.61 -14.63 -34.55
CA ILE A 280 -3.94 -15.23 -33.40
C ILE A 280 -4.55 -16.60 -33.12
N SER A 281 -3.71 -17.62 -33.05
CA SER A 281 -4.13 -18.95 -32.68
C SER A 281 -3.56 -19.36 -31.32
N ALA A 282 -4.36 -19.99 -30.49
CA ALA A 282 -3.96 -20.57 -29.22
C ALA A 282 -4.08 -22.09 -29.27
N GLU A 283 -3.10 -22.80 -28.72
CA GLU A 283 -3.14 -24.30 -28.69
C GLU A 283 -4.15 -24.82 -27.68
N LYS A 284 -4.37 -24.09 -26.60
CA LYS A 284 -5.24 -24.43 -25.46
C LYS A 284 -6.27 -23.34 -25.18
N GLY A 285 -7.29 -23.69 -24.41
CA GLY A 285 -8.28 -22.75 -23.94
C GLY A 285 -7.67 -21.73 -22.98
N ILE A 286 -8.26 -20.54 -22.90
CA ILE A 286 -7.73 -19.39 -22.14
C ILE A 286 -7.44 -19.71 -20.65
N TYR A 287 -8.32 -20.49 -19.99
CA TYR A 287 -8.09 -20.93 -18.61
C TYR A 287 -7.00 -21.99 -18.48
N ALA A 288 -6.81 -22.86 -19.49
CA ALA A 288 -5.73 -23.83 -19.48
C ALA A 288 -4.36 -23.14 -19.60
N ILE A 289 -4.27 -22.10 -20.44
CA ILE A 289 -3.07 -21.25 -20.57
C ILE A 289 -2.77 -20.55 -19.23
N GLU A 290 -3.78 -20.01 -18.53
CA GLU A 290 -3.62 -19.38 -17.23
C GLU A 290 -3.15 -20.37 -16.17
N ILE A 291 -3.71 -21.58 -16.15
CA ILE A 291 -3.31 -22.68 -15.25
C ILE A 291 -1.84 -23.02 -15.45
N GLU A 292 -1.43 -23.28 -16.69
CA GLU A 292 -0.05 -23.60 -17.01
C GLU A 292 0.93 -22.48 -16.63
N HIS A 293 0.56 -21.24 -16.91
CA HIS A 293 1.36 -20.09 -16.50
C HIS A 293 1.52 -20.00 -14.99
N PHE A 294 0.48 -20.30 -14.21
CA PHE A 294 0.58 -20.34 -12.75
C PHE A 294 1.39 -21.56 -12.25
N GLU A 295 1.31 -22.68 -12.93
CA GLU A 295 2.14 -23.85 -12.61
C GLU A 295 3.62 -23.62 -12.89
N GLU A 296 3.97 -22.90 -13.98
CA GLU A 296 5.32 -22.44 -14.24
C GLU A 296 5.84 -21.54 -13.09
N LEU A 297 4.98 -20.67 -12.54
CA LEU A 297 5.31 -19.85 -11.37
C LEU A 297 5.65 -20.72 -10.15
N ILE A 298 4.85 -21.76 -9.89
CA ILE A 298 5.12 -22.70 -8.77
C ILE A 298 6.44 -23.44 -9.01
N GLU A 299 6.70 -23.91 -10.23
CA GLU A 299 7.89 -24.68 -10.58
C GLU A 299 9.17 -23.85 -10.53
N SER A 300 9.11 -22.55 -10.88
CA SER A 300 10.25 -21.63 -10.79
C SER A 300 10.64 -21.31 -9.34
N GLY A 301 9.72 -21.49 -8.39
CA GLY A 301 9.89 -21.08 -7.00
C GLY A 301 9.73 -19.56 -6.79
N ASP A 302 9.27 -18.83 -7.80
CA ASP A 302 8.92 -17.41 -7.68
C ASP A 302 7.57 -17.28 -6.94
N ILE A 303 7.35 -16.14 -6.30
CA ILE A 303 6.10 -15.88 -5.56
C ILE A 303 5.10 -15.03 -6.35
N GLU A 304 5.57 -14.36 -7.41
CA GLU A 304 4.74 -13.51 -8.28
C GLU A 304 5.03 -13.72 -9.76
N SER A 305 4.00 -13.59 -10.59
CA SER A 305 4.07 -13.71 -12.03
C SER A 305 4.69 -12.46 -12.67
N LYS A 306 5.50 -12.65 -13.72
CA LYS A 306 6.00 -11.54 -14.55
C LYS A 306 4.93 -10.93 -15.47
N ILE A 307 3.82 -11.65 -15.72
CA ILE A 307 2.71 -11.19 -16.56
C ILE A 307 1.63 -10.51 -15.72
N VAL A 308 1.41 -11.01 -14.49
CA VAL A 308 0.47 -10.45 -13.51
C VAL A 308 1.22 -10.22 -12.20
N PRO A 309 2.15 -9.25 -12.15
CA PRO A 309 2.91 -9.01 -10.92
C PRO A 309 2.03 -8.43 -9.81
N HIS A 310 2.42 -8.64 -8.57
CA HIS A 310 1.71 -8.18 -7.39
C HIS A 310 1.40 -6.68 -7.43
N ASN A 311 2.36 -5.87 -7.86
CA ASN A 311 2.20 -4.42 -7.97
C ASN A 311 1.16 -4.02 -9.03
N ASP A 312 0.99 -4.82 -10.09
CA ASP A 312 -0.05 -4.56 -11.09
C ASP A 312 -1.45 -4.84 -10.51
N SER A 313 -1.65 -5.98 -9.85
CA SER A 313 -2.92 -6.30 -9.16
C SER A 313 -3.27 -5.23 -8.12
N HIS A 314 -2.30 -4.83 -7.30
CA HIS A 314 -2.51 -3.77 -6.31
C HIS A 314 -2.84 -2.41 -6.96
N GLY A 315 -2.08 -2.01 -7.97
CA GLY A 315 -2.33 -0.77 -8.71
C GLY A 315 -3.69 -0.77 -9.43
N ASN A 316 -4.13 -1.93 -9.94
CA ASN A 316 -5.48 -2.08 -10.51
C ASN A 316 -6.56 -1.86 -9.44
N MET A 317 -6.40 -2.47 -8.27
CA MET A 317 -7.34 -2.28 -7.16
C MET A 317 -7.39 -0.84 -6.65
N ILE A 318 -6.25 -0.13 -6.56
CA ILE A 318 -6.21 1.32 -6.23
C ILE A 318 -7.05 2.12 -7.23
N ALA A 319 -6.88 1.86 -8.52
CA ALA A 319 -7.63 2.55 -9.57
C ALA A 319 -9.14 2.22 -9.51
N LEU A 320 -9.50 0.95 -9.25
CA LEU A 320 -10.89 0.54 -9.05
C LEU A 320 -11.50 1.18 -7.79
N ASP A 321 -10.76 1.27 -6.69
CA ASP A 321 -11.21 1.96 -5.47
C ASP A 321 -11.52 3.43 -5.73
N ARG A 322 -10.66 4.12 -6.51
CA ARG A 322 -10.89 5.51 -6.90
C ARG A 322 -12.12 5.64 -7.79
N TRP A 323 -12.30 4.74 -8.76
CA TRP A 323 -13.46 4.74 -9.67
C TRP A 323 -14.76 4.51 -8.89
N ARG A 324 -14.85 3.42 -8.11
CA ARG A 324 -16.10 3.10 -7.38
C ARG A 324 -16.43 4.10 -6.27
N LYS A 325 -15.44 4.58 -5.49
CA LYS A 325 -15.66 5.61 -4.46
C LYS A 325 -16.08 6.95 -5.07
N GLY A 326 -15.47 7.34 -6.19
CA GLY A 326 -15.89 8.51 -6.99
C GLY A 326 -17.29 8.36 -7.56
N SER A 327 -17.73 7.14 -7.84
CA SER A 327 -19.10 6.78 -8.26
C SER A 327 -20.09 6.62 -7.11
N GLY A 328 -19.69 6.79 -5.86
CA GLY A 328 -20.54 6.62 -4.67
C GLY A 328 -20.78 5.19 -4.24
N VAL A 329 -19.98 4.23 -4.72
CA VAL A 329 -20.11 2.80 -4.38
C VAL A 329 -19.20 2.45 -3.22
N TYR A 330 -19.78 1.98 -2.12
CA TYR A 330 -19.09 1.61 -0.88
C TYR A 330 -19.57 0.25 -0.37
N TYR A 331 -18.66 -0.53 0.21
CA TYR A 331 -18.94 -1.83 0.84
C TYR A 331 -18.59 -1.82 2.33
N GLU A 332 -19.02 -2.83 3.07
CA GLU A 332 -18.66 -2.97 4.49
C GLU A 332 -17.15 -3.13 4.70
N SER A 333 -16.45 -3.78 3.77
CA SER A 333 -14.98 -3.89 3.77
C SER A 333 -14.24 -2.55 3.59
N ASP A 334 -14.95 -1.47 3.25
CA ASP A 334 -14.37 -0.13 3.14
C ASP A 334 -14.36 0.63 4.48
N LYS A 335 -14.98 0.08 5.50
CA LYS A 335 -14.84 0.62 6.85
C LYS A 335 -13.51 0.13 7.42
N GLY A 336 -12.74 1.04 7.99
CA GLY A 336 -11.44 0.70 8.57
C GLY A 336 -11.53 -0.44 9.59
N GLU A 337 -12.59 -0.48 10.38
CA GLU A 337 -12.89 -1.50 11.37
C GLU A 337 -13.01 -2.92 10.79
N ASN A 338 -13.38 -3.03 9.51
CA ASN A 338 -13.70 -4.29 8.82
C ASN A 338 -12.69 -4.67 7.73
N VAL A 339 -11.69 -3.85 7.46
CA VAL A 339 -10.76 -4.05 6.33
C VAL A 339 -9.95 -5.33 6.44
N THR A 340 -9.66 -5.75 7.65
CA THR A 340 -8.83 -6.92 7.95
C THR A 340 -9.65 -8.20 8.19
N GLY A 341 -10.96 -8.15 7.94
CA GLY A 341 -11.85 -9.32 8.03
C GLY A 341 -11.89 -9.96 9.41
N SER A 342 -12.06 -11.28 9.45
CA SER A 342 -12.11 -12.07 10.68
C SER A 342 -10.76 -12.21 11.40
N LEU A 343 -9.67 -11.77 10.82
CA LEU A 343 -8.33 -11.89 11.40
C LEU A 343 -8.15 -11.12 12.70
N PHE A 344 -8.92 -10.05 12.90
CA PHE A 344 -8.87 -9.22 14.10
C PHE A 344 -10.08 -9.41 15.02
N SER A 345 -10.82 -10.49 14.89
CA SER A 345 -11.67 -10.99 15.98
C SER A 345 -10.84 -11.46 17.20
N LEU A 346 -9.52 -11.60 17.03
CA LEU A 346 -8.55 -11.83 18.10
C LEU A 346 -8.32 -10.53 18.87
N ASP A 347 -8.24 -10.62 20.20
CA ASP A 347 -7.83 -9.47 21.02
C ASP A 347 -6.45 -9.00 20.57
N ILE A 348 -6.40 -7.81 19.96
CA ILE A 348 -5.16 -7.22 19.43
C ILE A 348 -4.11 -7.01 20.55
N LYS A 349 -4.53 -6.85 21.80
CA LYS A 349 -3.63 -6.69 22.95
C LYS A 349 -2.96 -7.99 23.34
N GLU A 350 -3.69 -9.11 23.31
CA GLU A 350 -3.15 -10.42 23.68
C GLU A 350 -2.15 -10.98 22.66
N ASN A 351 -2.24 -10.54 21.39
CA ASN A 351 -1.39 -11.05 20.30
C ASN A 351 -0.23 -10.13 19.94
N ARG A 352 0.02 -9.11 20.74
CA ARG A 352 1.08 -8.12 20.50
C ARG A 352 2.47 -8.72 20.77
N LYS A 353 3.42 -8.48 19.85
CA LYS A 353 4.83 -8.83 20.04
C LYS A 353 5.50 -7.88 21.03
N GLU A 354 6.57 -8.35 21.65
CA GLU A 354 7.46 -7.52 22.46
C GLU A 354 8.60 -6.98 21.58
N ILE A 355 8.91 -5.68 21.69
CA ILE A 355 10.05 -5.03 21.04
C ILE A 355 10.82 -4.14 22.02
N LYS A 356 12.04 -3.73 21.65
CA LYS A 356 12.83 -2.76 22.45
C LYS A 356 12.06 -1.47 22.67
N LYS A 357 11.95 -1.03 23.92
CA LYS A 357 11.31 0.21 24.36
C LYS A 357 12.29 1.10 25.08
N ALA A 358 11.93 2.37 25.25
CA ALA A 358 12.67 3.35 26.03
C ALA A 358 11.70 4.28 26.75
N ASN A 359 12.18 4.98 27.79
CA ASN A 359 11.38 5.91 28.56
C ASN A 359 11.64 7.33 28.10
N LEU A 360 10.59 8.14 28.11
CA LEU A 360 10.69 9.60 27.95
C LEU A 360 10.23 10.25 29.27
N PRO A 361 11.07 11.06 29.93
CA PRO A 361 10.70 11.72 31.17
C PRO A 361 9.40 12.53 31.02
N GLY A 362 8.45 12.30 31.91
CA GLY A 362 7.12 12.93 31.87
C GLY A 362 6.05 12.12 31.14
N ILE A 363 6.38 10.96 30.57
CA ILE A 363 5.43 9.97 30.03
C ILE A 363 5.52 8.70 30.88
N GLU A 364 4.39 8.23 31.38
CA GLU A 364 4.33 7.00 32.21
C GLU A 364 4.45 5.71 31.39
N LYS A 365 4.05 5.78 30.11
CA LYS A 365 4.10 4.66 29.17
C LYS A 365 5.50 4.46 28.63
N ASP A 366 5.93 3.20 28.50
CA ASP A 366 7.14 2.88 27.74
C ASP A 366 6.92 3.09 26.24
N LEU A 367 7.82 3.80 25.57
CA LEU A 367 7.76 4.12 24.15
C LEU A 367 8.47 3.06 23.32
N SER A 368 7.84 2.58 22.24
CA SER A 368 8.60 1.88 21.20
C SER A 368 9.68 2.78 20.63
N ARG A 369 10.88 2.19 20.38
CA ARG A 369 12.02 2.93 19.81
C ARG A 369 11.76 3.44 18.39
N LEU A 370 10.74 2.91 17.70
CA LEU A 370 10.23 3.43 16.43
C LEU A 370 8.91 4.16 16.62
N VAL A 371 8.70 5.20 15.82
CA VAL A 371 7.49 6.03 15.78
C VAL A 371 6.84 5.89 14.41
N PHE A 372 5.54 5.59 14.38
CA PHE A 372 4.80 5.47 13.14
C PHE A 372 4.26 6.83 12.66
N GLY A 373 4.71 7.30 11.50
CA GLY A 373 4.22 8.53 10.87
C GLY A 373 2.86 8.33 10.21
N CYS A 374 1.87 9.14 10.61
CA CYS A 374 0.48 9.05 10.14
C CYS A 374 0.16 9.97 8.95
N ASP A 375 1.14 10.36 8.15
CA ASP A 375 0.96 11.25 7.00
C ASP A 375 0.78 10.53 5.66
N ASN A 376 1.14 9.24 5.58
CA ASN A 376 1.15 8.45 4.34
C ASN A 376 -0.10 7.58 4.12
N GLN A 377 -1.08 7.61 5.00
CA GLN A 377 -2.27 6.77 4.88
C GLN A 377 -3.27 7.40 3.91
N SER A 378 -3.57 6.68 2.83
CA SER A 378 -4.44 7.16 1.74
C SER A 378 -5.90 7.33 2.18
N ASP A 379 -6.37 6.43 3.03
CA ASP A 379 -7.73 6.43 3.58
C ASP A 379 -7.81 5.66 4.92
N SER A 380 -9.01 5.57 5.46
CA SER A 380 -9.28 4.89 6.73
C SER A 380 -8.89 3.41 6.73
N ASN A 381 -9.10 2.70 5.61
CA ASN A 381 -8.80 1.28 5.51
C ASN A 381 -7.31 1.03 5.59
N HIS A 382 -6.55 1.79 4.80
CA HIS A 382 -5.09 1.76 4.80
C HIS A 382 -4.55 2.10 6.18
N ALA A 383 -5.07 3.18 6.80
CA ALA A 383 -4.67 3.58 8.15
C ALA A 383 -4.86 2.46 9.17
N PHE A 384 -6.04 1.85 9.22
CA PHE A 384 -6.32 0.77 10.17
C PHE A 384 -5.43 -0.45 9.97
N ALA A 385 -5.21 -0.88 8.73
CA ALA A 385 -4.32 -2.01 8.44
C ALA A 385 -2.88 -1.74 8.89
N MET A 386 -2.36 -0.55 8.59
CA MET A 386 -1.00 -0.15 8.95
C MET A 386 -0.82 0.02 10.47
N PHE A 387 -1.79 0.63 11.15
CA PHE A 387 -1.74 0.84 12.59
C PHE A 387 -1.90 -0.47 13.36
N ASP A 388 -2.84 -1.35 12.96
CA ASP A 388 -2.99 -2.70 13.51
C ASP A 388 -1.68 -3.48 13.37
N HIS A 389 -1.07 -3.45 12.19
CA HIS A 389 0.18 -4.16 11.92
C HIS A 389 1.34 -3.64 12.78
N PHE A 390 1.53 -2.32 12.85
CA PHE A 390 2.58 -1.72 13.68
C PHE A 390 2.38 -2.03 15.17
N TYR A 391 1.14 -1.91 15.67
CA TYR A 391 0.82 -2.22 17.06
C TYR A 391 1.03 -3.70 17.40
N LEU A 392 0.52 -4.63 16.57
CA LEU A 392 0.72 -6.07 16.74
C LEU A 392 2.21 -6.45 16.71
N SER A 393 3.00 -5.74 15.94
CA SER A 393 4.45 -5.92 15.88
C SER A 393 5.20 -5.31 17.07
N GLY A 394 4.48 -4.73 18.04
CA GLY A 394 5.03 -4.21 19.30
C GLY A 394 5.13 -2.69 19.39
N GLY A 395 4.94 -1.95 18.27
CA GLY A 395 4.97 -0.50 18.25
C GLY A 395 3.81 0.15 19.02
N ASN A 396 4.01 1.32 19.60
CA ASN A 396 2.95 2.04 20.31
C ASN A 396 3.04 3.56 20.23
N VAL A 397 4.00 4.11 19.50
CA VAL A 397 4.14 5.57 19.33
C VAL A 397 3.69 5.95 17.94
N PHE A 398 2.74 6.88 17.84
CA PHE A 398 2.17 7.36 16.58
C PHE A 398 2.35 8.86 16.46
N ASP A 399 2.89 9.31 15.32
CA ASP A 399 3.15 10.71 15.00
C ASP A 399 2.11 11.25 14.02
N THR A 400 1.40 12.29 14.42
CA THR A 400 0.43 12.99 13.60
C THR A 400 0.59 14.49 13.66
N ALA A 401 -0.15 15.23 12.84
CA ALA A 401 -0.16 16.68 12.88
C ALA A 401 -1.51 17.24 12.44
N TYR A 402 -1.87 18.39 13.00
CA TYR A 402 -3.07 19.16 12.66
C TYR A 402 -3.32 19.30 11.16
N ILE A 403 -2.23 19.45 10.37
CA ILE A 403 -2.30 19.68 8.92
C ILE A 403 -2.23 18.39 8.08
N TYR A 404 -1.86 17.21 8.66
CA TYR A 404 -1.66 16.00 7.88
C TYR A 404 -2.95 15.54 7.20
N ASN A 405 -2.90 15.34 5.88
CA ASN A 405 -4.04 14.99 5.03
C ASN A 405 -5.25 15.94 5.25
N ASN A 406 -4.99 17.25 5.48
CA ASN A 406 -6.01 18.25 5.81
C ASN A 406 -6.81 17.87 7.07
N GLY A 407 -6.14 17.37 8.11
CA GLY A 407 -6.71 16.95 9.40
C GLY A 407 -7.32 15.55 9.43
N LYS A 408 -7.32 14.82 8.31
CA LYS A 408 -7.89 13.46 8.25
C LYS A 408 -7.04 12.45 9.01
N SER A 409 -5.71 12.65 9.08
CA SER A 409 -4.81 11.74 9.80
C SER A 409 -5.14 11.65 11.29
N ASP A 410 -5.45 12.77 11.93
CA ASP A 410 -5.93 12.82 13.31
C ASP A 410 -7.21 11.98 13.47
N GLY A 411 -8.18 12.15 12.56
CA GLY A 411 -9.42 11.40 12.56
C GLY A 411 -9.24 9.88 12.33
N TYR A 412 -8.32 9.48 11.46
CA TYR A 412 -8.01 8.06 11.25
C TYR A 412 -7.40 7.42 12.50
N LEU A 413 -6.40 8.09 13.09
CA LEU A 413 -5.72 7.61 14.29
C LEU A 413 -6.68 7.52 15.48
N GLY A 414 -7.48 8.57 15.72
CA GLY A 414 -8.46 8.59 16.81
C GLY A 414 -9.53 7.50 16.66
N ARG A 415 -10.11 7.35 15.47
CA ARG A 415 -11.07 6.28 15.18
C ARG A 415 -10.48 4.89 15.41
N TRP A 416 -9.25 4.65 14.98
CA TRP A 416 -8.55 3.39 15.19
C TRP A 416 -8.33 3.12 16.68
N ILE A 417 -7.80 4.07 17.44
CA ILE A 417 -7.57 3.97 18.89
C ILE A 417 -8.86 3.64 19.61
N ASN A 418 -9.95 4.36 19.29
CA ASN A 418 -11.26 4.17 19.93
C ASN A 418 -11.87 2.82 19.56
N ALA A 419 -11.82 2.41 18.29
CA ALA A 419 -12.35 1.13 17.82
C ALA A 419 -11.62 -0.08 18.45
N ARG A 420 -10.34 0.05 18.76
CA ARG A 420 -9.50 -0.99 19.38
C ARG A 420 -9.39 -0.87 20.91
N GLY A 421 -9.88 0.23 21.51
CA GLY A 421 -9.79 0.49 22.95
C GLY A 421 -8.34 0.64 23.45
N LEU A 422 -7.49 1.37 22.69
CA LEU A 422 -6.04 1.40 22.91
C LEU A 422 -5.50 2.71 23.51
N ARG A 423 -6.33 3.64 23.94
CA ARG A 423 -5.85 4.96 24.40
C ARG A 423 -4.79 4.87 25.51
N ASP A 424 -4.94 3.93 26.41
CA ASP A 424 -4.01 3.72 27.53
C ASP A 424 -2.73 2.97 27.13
N GLU A 425 -2.73 2.34 25.95
CA GLU A 425 -1.60 1.55 25.44
C GLU A 425 -0.67 2.35 24.52
N VAL A 426 -1.21 3.36 23.82
CA VAL A 426 -0.50 4.10 22.80
C VAL A 426 -0.05 5.46 23.29
N VAL A 427 1.06 5.94 22.72
CA VAL A 427 1.61 7.28 22.88
C VAL A 427 1.33 8.06 21.60
N ILE A 428 0.66 9.20 21.73
CA ILE A 428 0.34 10.08 20.62
C ILE A 428 1.26 11.29 20.64
N LEU A 429 2.06 11.47 19.58
CA LEU A 429 2.80 12.67 19.28
C LEU A 429 1.99 13.49 18.27
N GLY A 430 1.36 14.57 18.74
CA GLY A 430 0.64 15.50 17.88
C GLY A 430 1.44 16.77 17.61
N LYS A 431 1.20 17.41 16.45
CA LYS A 431 1.88 18.67 16.08
C LYS A 431 0.87 19.72 15.63
N GLY A 432 1.12 20.96 16.04
CA GLY A 432 0.38 22.14 15.59
C GLY A 432 1.30 23.35 15.36
N ALA A 433 0.72 24.51 15.15
CA ALA A 433 1.45 25.74 14.85
C ALA A 433 2.42 25.61 13.66
N HIS A 434 1.91 25.15 12.53
CA HIS A 434 2.63 25.15 11.25
C HIS A 434 2.46 26.51 10.53
N THR A 435 3.42 26.91 9.74
CA THR A 435 3.34 28.08 8.85
C THR A 435 2.10 28.00 7.93
N PRO A 436 1.28 29.09 7.78
CA PRO A 436 1.50 30.45 8.30
C PRO A 436 1.00 30.69 9.74
N ASP A 437 0.37 29.74 10.37
CA ASP A 437 -0.27 29.85 11.69
C ASP A 437 0.66 29.52 12.88
N CYS A 438 1.97 29.74 12.71
CA CYS A 438 2.97 29.49 13.76
C CYS A 438 3.00 30.65 14.76
N TYR A 439 1.95 30.74 15.60
CA TYR A 439 1.79 31.75 16.65
C TYR A 439 1.22 31.14 17.93
N PRO A 440 1.59 31.65 19.13
CA PRO A 440 1.11 31.12 20.40
C PRO A 440 -0.41 31.05 20.54
N ASN A 441 -1.11 32.07 20.05
CA ASN A 441 -2.60 32.10 20.06
C ASN A 441 -3.29 31.10 19.14
N LYS A 442 -2.53 30.41 18.28
CA LYS A 442 -3.04 29.33 17.40
C LYS A 442 -2.88 27.95 18.01
N ILE A 443 -2.02 27.78 19.02
CA ILE A 443 -1.70 26.50 19.61
C ILE A 443 -2.97 25.86 20.22
N ARG A 444 -3.61 26.56 21.15
CA ARG A 444 -4.81 26.03 21.84
C ARG A 444 -5.94 25.68 20.88
N PRO A 445 -6.41 26.56 19.97
CA PRO A 445 -7.49 26.21 19.07
C PRO A 445 -7.20 24.99 18.18
N GLN A 446 -5.96 24.87 17.68
CA GLN A 446 -5.55 23.72 16.86
C GLN A 446 -5.45 22.44 17.68
N LEU A 447 -4.98 22.50 18.92
CA LEU A 447 -4.94 21.36 19.83
C LEU A 447 -6.35 20.87 20.16
N GLU A 448 -7.25 21.78 20.54
CA GLU A 448 -8.64 21.45 20.88
C GLU A 448 -9.35 20.79 19.68
N GLU A 449 -9.15 21.30 18.46
CA GLU A 449 -9.69 20.70 17.24
C GLU A 449 -9.06 19.31 16.96
N THR A 450 -7.76 19.14 17.18
CA THR A 450 -7.07 17.83 17.07
C THR A 450 -7.65 16.82 18.07
N LEU A 451 -7.85 17.21 19.33
CA LEU A 451 -8.46 16.37 20.36
C LEU A 451 -9.90 15.96 20.00
N GLU A 452 -10.69 16.91 19.47
CA GLU A 452 -12.04 16.63 18.97
C GLU A 452 -12.03 15.63 17.81
N ARG A 453 -11.17 15.85 16.79
CA ARG A 453 -11.01 14.93 15.64
C ARG A 453 -10.63 13.52 16.07
N MET A 454 -9.79 13.39 17.10
CA MET A 454 -9.34 12.12 17.64
C MET A 454 -10.32 11.47 18.61
N GLY A 455 -11.21 12.26 19.24
CA GLY A 455 -12.06 11.79 20.32
C GLY A 455 -11.26 11.37 21.55
N THR A 456 -10.26 12.19 21.96
CA THR A 456 -9.41 11.99 23.15
C THR A 456 -9.28 13.29 23.93
N ASP A 457 -9.02 13.18 25.23
CA ASP A 457 -8.94 14.35 26.11
C ASP A 457 -7.54 14.96 26.20
N TYR A 458 -6.50 14.25 25.76
CA TYR A 458 -5.11 14.70 25.86
C TYR A 458 -4.22 14.06 24.78
N LEU A 459 -3.07 14.72 24.54
CA LEU A 459 -1.94 14.14 23.81
C LEU A 459 -0.79 13.80 24.78
N ASP A 460 -0.09 12.71 24.54
CA ASP A 460 1.07 12.33 25.35
C ASP A 460 2.25 13.31 25.07
N ILE A 461 2.47 13.64 23.79
CA ILE A 461 3.53 14.56 23.36
C ILE A 461 2.91 15.59 22.42
N TYR A 462 3.18 16.87 22.65
CA TYR A 462 2.83 17.93 21.73
C TYR A 462 4.06 18.62 21.17
N CYS A 463 4.11 18.83 19.86
CA CYS A 463 5.26 19.43 19.21
C CYS A 463 4.85 20.68 18.40
N LEU A 464 5.52 21.80 18.60
CA LEU A 464 5.42 22.94 17.70
C LEU A 464 5.99 22.53 16.34
N HIS A 465 5.15 22.54 15.29
CA HIS A 465 5.53 22.00 13.97
C HIS A 465 6.58 22.87 13.25
N ARG A 466 6.63 24.15 13.58
CA ARG A 466 7.62 25.14 13.09
C ARG A 466 7.98 26.12 14.19
N ASP A 467 9.08 26.87 13.98
CA ASP A 467 9.41 28.04 14.74
C ASP A 467 8.97 29.32 14.00
N ASN A 468 8.71 30.39 14.74
CA ASN A 468 8.51 31.72 14.21
C ASN A 468 9.48 32.69 14.92
N LEU A 469 10.51 33.14 14.20
CA LEU A 469 11.57 33.97 14.72
C LEU A 469 11.12 35.42 15.11
N GLU A 470 9.92 35.82 14.65
CA GLU A 470 9.32 37.11 15.01
C GLU A 470 8.67 37.10 16.40
N VAL A 471 8.46 35.87 16.97
CA VAL A 471 7.82 35.70 18.27
C VAL A 471 8.87 35.32 19.32
N PRO A 472 8.88 35.97 20.50
CA PRO A 472 9.73 35.56 21.60
C PRO A 472 9.46 34.12 22.05
N VAL A 473 10.49 33.36 22.39
CA VAL A 473 10.32 31.96 22.87
C VAL A 473 9.45 31.87 24.12
N SER A 474 9.49 32.94 24.97
CA SER A 474 8.67 33.02 26.17
C SER A 474 7.18 32.86 25.92
N GLU A 475 6.65 33.43 24.84
CA GLU A 475 5.23 33.32 24.51
C GLU A 475 4.83 31.90 24.13
N PHE A 476 5.70 31.16 23.43
CA PHE A 476 5.47 29.76 23.12
C PHE A 476 5.53 28.89 24.38
N ILE A 477 6.56 29.07 25.22
CA ILE A 477 6.73 28.28 26.44
C ILE A 477 5.57 28.53 27.42
N ASP A 478 5.13 29.80 27.58
CA ASP A 478 4.03 30.13 28.45
C ASP A 478 2.73 29.45 27.99
N ALA A 479 2.41 29.55 26.70
CA ALA A 479 1.21 28.90 26.12
C ALA A 479 1.23 27.37 26.29
N LEU A 480 2.38 26.72 26.05
CA LEU A 480 2.52 25.28 26.22
C LEU A 480 2.47 24.83 27.68
N SER A 481 3.04 25.65 28.60
CA SER A 481 2.99 25.38 30.04
C SER A 481 1.56 25.41 30.56
N GLU A 482 0.71 26.35 30.12
CA GLU A 482 -0.73 26.40 30.44
C GLU A 482 -1.45 25.14 30.01
N LEU A 483 -1.24 24.69 28.78
CA LEU A 483 -1.87 23.49 28.26
C LEU A 483 -1.46 22.23 29.02
N LYS A 484 -0.20 22.16 29.46
CA LYS A 484 0.29 21.08 30.30
C LYS A 484 -0.33 21.12 31.69
N ASP A 485 -0.39 22.30 32.33
CA ASP A 485 -0.99 22.45 33.66
C ASP A 485 -2.48 22.09 33.66
N GLU A 486 -3.18 22.28 32.53
CA GLU A 486 -4.55 21.84 32.31
C GLU A 486 -4.68 20.34 32.01
N GLY A 487 -3.57 19.63 31.77
CA GLY A 487 -3.55 18.20 31.46
C GLY A 487 -3.91 17.85 30.01
N LEU A 488 -3.93 18.83 29.11
CA LEU A 488 -4.20 18.59 27.67
C LEU A 488 -3.00 18.00 26.93
N ILE A 489 -1.79 18.20 27.48
CA ILE A 489 -0.53 17.62 26.97
C ILE A 489 0.36 17.21 28.15
N ASN A 490 1.12 16.10 28.02
CA ASN A 490 2.01 15.65 29.11
C ASN A 490 3.42 16.23 28.98
N VAL A 491 4.02 16.15 27.78
CA VAL A 491 5.32 16.74 27.44
C VAL A 491 5.23 17.48 26.13
N PHE A 492 6.17 18.40 25.90
CA PHE A 492 6.20 19.15 24.66
C PHE A 492 7.61 19.48 24.19
N GLY A 493 7.73 19.86 22.91
CA GLY A 493 8.98 20.24 22.28
C GLY A 493 8.79 20.98 20.96
N GLY A 494 9.87 21.08 20.19
CA GLY A 494 9.88 21.77 18.90
C GLY A 494 10.22 20.85 17.74
N SER A 495 9.63 21.11 16.58
CA SER A 495 10.02 20.51 15.31
C SER A 495 10.57 21.61 14.40
N ASN A 496 11.71 21.31 13.76
CA ASN A 496 12.38 22.27 12.89
C ASN A 496 12.79 23.58 13.62
N TRP A 497 13.31 23.42 14.81
CA TRP A 497 13.87 24.50 15.60
C TRP A 497 15.40 24.54 15.44
N SER A 498 15.98 25.74 15.27
CA SER A 498 17.43 25.91 15.28
C SER A 498 18.00 25.69 16.69
N LEU A 499 19.24 25.22 16.79
CA LEU A 499 19.87 24.95 18.09
C LEU A 499 19.88 26.15 19.01
N PRO A 500 20.22 27.39 18.55
CA PRO A 500 20.16 28.59 19.40
C PRO A 500 18.75 28.85 19.97
N ARG A 501 17.72 28.74 19.13
CA ARG A 501 16.32 28.96 19.55
C ARG A 501 15.83 27.88 20.51
N PHE A 502 16.24 26.64 20.28
CA PHE A 502 15.90 25.50 21.16
C PHE A 502 16.53 25.71 22.57
N LYS A 503 17.79 26.12 22.62
CA LYS A 503 18.49 26.50 23.89
C LYS A 503 17.81 27.66 24.58
N GLU A 504 17.53 28.75 23.87
CA GLU A 504 16.84 29.94 24.40
C GLU A 504 15.49 29.56 25.05
N ALA A 505 14.72 28.66 24.44
CA ALA A 505 13.46 28.21 25.01
C ALA A 505 13.63 27.38 26.29
N ILE A 506 14.64 26.52 26.34
CA ILE A 506 14.98 25.73 27.55
C ILE A 506 15.47 26.66 28.67
N ASP A 507 16.38 27.60 28.37
CA ASP A 507 16.92 28.55 29.33
C ASP A 507 15.81 29.44 29.93
N TYR A 508 14.94 30.00 29.09
CA TYR A 508 13.78 30.76 29.54
C TYR A 508 12.87 29.94 30.48
N ALA A 509 12.57 28.69 30.12
CA ALA A 509 11.73 27.83 30.95
C ALA A 509 12.36 27.58 32.33
N ASN A 510 13.64 27.25 32.37
CA ASN A 510 14.39 27.00 33.61
C ASN A 510 14.47 28.25 34.52
N GLU A 511 14.77 29.43 33.94
CA GLU A 511 14.87 30.70 34.68
C GLU A 511 13.52 31.14 35.27
N ASN A 512 12.39 30.75 34.63
CA ASN A 512 11.05 31.16 35.03
C ASN A 512 10.22 30.04 35.71
N ASN A 513 10.86 28.92 36.12
CA ASN A 513 10.22 27.76 36.72
C ASN A 513 9.06 27.20 35.87
N LYS A 514 9.23 27.22 34.58
CA LYS A 514 8.30 26.61 33.59
C LYS A 514 8.79 25.21 33.16
N THR A 515 7.97 24.47 32.48
CA THR A 515 8.40 23.21 31.89
C THR A 515 9.26 23.48 30.64
N PRO A 516 10.49 22.96 30.57
CA PRO A 516 11.32 23.12 29.39
C PRO A 516 10.89 22.16 28.26
N PHE A 517 11.35 22.46 27.06
CA PHE A 517 11.31 21.47 25.97
C PHE A 517 12.01 20.18 26.38
N SER A 518 11.36 19.04 26.20
CA SER A 518 11.88 17.73 26.57
C SER A 518 12.25 16.87 25.35
N MET A 519 11.95 17.33 24.13
CA MET A 519 12.24 16.62 22.91
C MET A 519 12.41 17.58 21.72
N LEU A 520 13.11 17.10 20.68
CA LEU A 520 13.32 17.79 19.41
C LEU A 520 12.91 16.89 18.25
N SER A 521 12.15 17.41 17.27
CA SER A 521 11.76 16.70 16.06
C SER A 521 12.31 17.41 14.81
N ASN A 522 13.62 17.38 14.64
CA ASN A 522 14.32 17.83 13.43
C ASN A 522 14.66 16.63 12.53
N ASN A 523 15.09 16.87 11.29
CA ASN A 523 15.67 15.82 10.47
C ASN A 523 16.94 15.25 11.12
N PHE A 524 17.08 13.94 11.09
CA PHE A 524 18.32 13.23 11.35
C PHE A 524 18.31 11.89 10.64
N SER A 525 19.33 11.65 9.81
CA SER A 525 19.50 10.41 9.04
C SER A 525 20.97 10.18 8.72
N LEU A 526 21.33 8.99 8.25
CA LEU A 526 22.71 8.69 7.82
C LEU A 526 23.14 9.61 6.67
N ALA A 527 22.28 9.87 5.67
CA ALA A 527 22.56 10.90 4.69
C ALA A 527 22.30 12.30 5.28
N ARG A 528 23.20 13.23 5.04
CA ARG A 528 23.06 14.63 5.45
C ARG A 528 22.06 15.36 4.55
N MET A 529 21.11 16.09 5.13
CA MET A 529 20.21 16.96 4.39
C MET A 529 20.97 18.19 3.90
N LEU A 530 21.24 18.28 2.58
CA LEU A 530 22.05 19.35 1.97
C LEU A 530 21.27 20.65 1.82
N GLU A 531 20.01 20.53 1.41
CA GLU A 531 19.04 21.62 1.37
C GLU A 531 17.77 21.16 2.07
N PRO A 532 17.00 22.10 2.66
CA PRO A 532 15.74 21.74 3.29
C PRO A 532 14.79 21.00 2.34
N VAL A 533 14.23 19.87 2.78
CA VAL A 533 13.17 19.17 2.03
C VAL A 533 12.01 20.13 1.78
N TRP A 534 11.59 20.83 2.83
CA TRP A 534 10.60 21.92 2.78
C TRP A 534 11.18 23.19 3.41
N PRO A 535 10.74 24.37 2.96
CA PRO A 535 11.20 25.65 3.55
C PRO A 535 11.05 25.67 5.07
N GLY A 536 12.10 26.14 5.77
CA GLY A 536 12.12 26.24 7.23
C GLY A 536 12.37 24.93 7.97
N CYS A 537 12.81 23.87 7.28
CA CYS A 537 13.25 22.63 7.93
C CYS A 537 14.71 22.69 8.36
N PHE A 538 15.00 22.07 9.50
CA PHE A 538 16.35 21.95 10.07
C PHE A 538 16.74 20.48 10.24
N SER A 539 18.03 20.19 10.05
CA SER A 539 18.68 18.94 10.45
C SER A 539 19.44 19.13 11.77
N CYS A 540 19.51 18.09 12.58
CA CYS A 540 20.37 18.04 13.76
C CYS A 540 21.58 17.10 13.56
N SER A 541 22.01 16.92 12.32
CA SER A 541 23.17 16.09 11.97
C SER A 541 24.53 16.79 12.17
N GLU A 542 24.54 18.09 12.40
CA GLU A 542 25.76 18.85 12.63
C GLU A 542 26.36 18.59 14.03
N GLU A 543 27.66 18.72 14.15
CA GLU A 543 28.39 18.34 15.36
C GLU A 543 27.96 19.11 16.61
N ASP A 544 27.64 20.40 16.50
CA ASP A 544 27.14 21.23 17.61
C ASP A 544 25.77 20.74 18.12
N TYR A 545 24.88 20.25 17.23
CA TYR A 545 23.63 19.64 17.65
C TYR A 545 23.89 18.30 18.33
N LYS A 546 24.70 17.42 17.72
CA LYS A 546 24.98 16.08 18.25
C LYS A 546 25.59 16.18 19.64
N SER A 547 26.61 17.03 19.81
CA SER A 547 27.26 17.28 21.11
C SER A 547 26.26 17.77 22.16
N TYR A 548 25.39 18.71 21.80
CA TYR A 548 24.39 19.23 22.74
C TYR A 548 23.35 18.18 23.13
N LEU A 549 22.90 17.37 22.17
CA LEU A 549 21.94 16.29 22.42
C LEU A 549 22.54 15.22 23.33
N GLU A 550 23.81 14.85 23.12
CA GLU A 550 24.54 13.90 23.94
C GLU A 550 24.79 14.40 25.34
N GLU A 551 25.34 15.63 25.51
CA GLU A 551 25.61 16.23 26.81
C GLU A 551 24.37 16.38 27.69
N ASN A 552 23.21 16.69 27.09
CA ASN A 552 21.97 16.95 27.80
C ASN A 552 20.98 15.80 27.76
N GLN A 553 21.29 14.69 27.03
CA GLN A 553 20.45 13.54 26.86
C GLN A 553 19.04 13.92 26.37
N ILE A 554 18.96 14.88 25.43
CA ILE A 554 17.69 15.31 24.82
C ILE A 554 17.21 14.25 23.84
N ALA A 555 15.95 13.84 23.99
CA ALA A 555 15.33 12.89 23.07
C ALA A 555 15.04 13.53 21.70
N ILE A 556 15.39 12.84 20.62
CA ILE A 556 15.01 13.26 19.28
C ILE A 556 13.99 12.30 18.64
N PHE A 557 13.04 12.91 17.92
CA PHE A 557 12.04 12.24 17.11
C PHE A 557 12.26 12.63 15.64
N PRO A 558 13.30 12.06 15.00
CA PRO A 558 13.73 12.56 13.70
C PRO A 558 12.79 12.10 12.58
N TRP A 559 12.31 13.07 11.80
CA TRP A 559 11.58 12.80 10.57
C TRP A 559 12.54 12.52 9.41
N SER A 560 12.08 11.82 8.37
CA SER A 560 12.89 11.33 7.25
C SER A 560 14.15 10.58 7.71
N SER A 561 14.01 9.77 8.76
CA SER A 561 15.12 9.03 9.40
C SER A 561 15.85 8.06 8.46
N GLN A 562 15.19 7.65 7.37
CA GLN A 562 15.73 6.79 6.31
C GLN A 562 16.03 7.58 5.01
N ALA A 563 16.20 8.92 5.11
CA ALA A 563 16.50 9.80 3.98
C ALA A 563 15.57 9.60 2.77
N ARG A 564 14.27 9.38 3.04
CA ARG A 564 13.21 9.21 2.04
C ARG A 564 13.56 8.20 0.94
N GLY A 565 14.18 7.08 1.32
CA GLY A 565 14.53 6.00 0.40
C GLY A 565 15.88 6.14 -0.31
N PHE A 566 16.72 7.12 0.04
CA PHE A 566 18.05 7.30 -0.56
C PHE A 566 18.94 6.04 -0.47
N PHE A 567 18.72 5.17 0.53
CA PHE A 567 19.45 3.93 0.75
C PHE A 567 18.78 2.69 0.12
N LEU A 568 17.70 2.85 -0.64
CA LEU A 568 17.12 1.75 -1.39
C LEU A 568 17.94 1.45 -2.66
N ASP A 569 18.00 0.19 -3.06
CA ASP A 569 18.52 -0.17 -4.38
C ASP A 569 17.45 0.15 -5.44
N SER A 570 17.82 0.92 -6.45
CA SER A 570 16.91 1.35 -7.52
C SER A 570 16.35 0.18 -8.37
N GLN A 571 16.96 -1.01 -8.28
CA GLN A 571 16.51 -2.20 -9.00
C GLN A 571 15.56 -3.08 -8.18
N GLU A 572 15.56 -2.95 -6.85
CA GLU A 572 14.76 -3.78 -5.96
C GLU A 572 13.47 -3.11 -5.49
N PHE A 573 13.39 -1.77 -5.53
CA PHE A 573 12.21 -1.05 -5.12
C PHE A 573 11.17 -0.97 -6.25
N GLN A 574 10.50 -2.08 -6.49
CA GLN A 574 9.21 -2.12 -7.21
C GLN A 574 8.03 -1.98 -6.24
N GLY A 575 8.23 -1.26 -5.14
CA GLY A 575 7.18 -0.91 -4.19
C GLY A 575 6.11 -0.02 -4.82
N LEU A 576 4.98 0.08 -4.15
CA LEU A 576 3.88 0.94 -4.50
C LEU A 576 4.37 2.38 -4.62
N GLN A 577 4.40 2.93 -5.84
CA GLN A 577 4.69 4.35 -6.05
C GLN A 577 3.61 5.19 -5.36
N HIS A 578 4.02 6.04 -4.44
CA HIS A 578 3.16 7.01 -3.78
C HIS A 578 3.41 8.40 -4.36
N VAL A 579 2.36 9.24 -4.44
CA VAL A 579 2.47 10.63 -4.91
C VAL A 579 3.49 11.46 -4.10
N ALA A 580 3.73 11.07 -2.84
CA ALA A 580 4.70 11.71 -1.95
C ALA A 580 6.12 11.15 -2.05
N ASP A 581 6.39 10.19 -2.95
CA ASP A 581 7.76 9.72 -3.17
C ASP A 581 8.62 10.86 -3.72
N PRO A 582 9.85 11.06 -3.20
CA PRO A 582 10.73 12.08 -3.72
C PRO A 582 11.01 11.76 -5.18
N ASN A 583 10.78 12.73 -6.03
CA ASN A 583 11.22 12.63 -7.40
C ASN A 583 12.75 12.74 -7.47
N LYS A 584 13.33 12.43 -8.62
CA LYS A 584 14.77 12.49 -8.83
C LYS A 584 15.35 13.87 -8.49
N ASP A 585 14.64 14.94 -8.82
CA ASP A 585 15.08 16.31 -8.56
C ASP A 585 15.18 16.61 -7.05
N GLU A 586 14.24 16.11 -6.24
CA GLU A 586 14.32 16.21 -4.79
C GLU A 586 15.47 15.38 -4.23
N GLN A 587 15.66 14.15 -4.69
CA GLN A 587 16.76 13.30 -4.25
C GLN A 587 18.12 13.92 -4.60
N ASP A 588 18.27 14.44 -5.83
CA ASP A 588 19.49 15.08 -6.27
C ASP A 588 19.79 16.35 -5.45
N ARG A 589 18.79 17.19 -5.20
CA ARG A 589 18.93 18.44 -4.45
C ARG A 589 19.20 18.22 -2.96
N VAL A 590 18.49 17.30 -2.34
CA VAL A 590 18.47 17.16 -0.86
C VAL A 590 19.53 16.18 -0.35
N TRP A 591 19.79 15.11 -1.11
CA TRP A 591 20.55 13.97 -0.59
C TRP A 591 21.82 13.65 -1.40
N THR A 592 21.99 14.14 -2.63
CA THR A 592 23.08 13.69 -3.50
C THR A 592 24.28 14.63 -3.49
N ASN A 593 25.36 14.20 -2.83
CA ASN A 593 26.71 14.76 -2.93
C ASN A 593 27.75 13.64 -2.73
N GLU A 594 29.03 13.95 -2.86
CA GLU A 594 30.13 12.96 -2.77
C GLU A 594 30.13 12.26 -1.40
N ASP A 595 29.95 12.97 -0.31
CA ASP A 595 29.94 12.39 1.05
C ASP A 595 28.74 11.48 1.29
N ASN A 596 27.54 11.87 0.87
CA ASN A 596 26.35 11.04 1.01
C ASN A 596 26.41 9.81 0.10
N LEU A 597 27.00 9.92 -1.08
CA LEU A 597 27.25 8.76 -1.95
C LEU A 597 28.27 7.80 -1.32
N GLU A 598 29.30 8.31 -0.60
CA GLU A 598 30.21 7.48 0.15
C GLU A 598 29.53 6.84 1.36
N ARG A 599 28.68 7.56 2.12
CA ARG A 599 27.85 6.98 3.19
C ARG A 599 26.97 5.85 2.64
N ARG A 600 26.34 6.09 1.48
CA ARG A 600 25.53 5.08 0.78
C ARG A 600 26.37 3.85 0.42
N ARG A 601 27.54 4.04 -0.16
CA ARG A 601 28.45 2.94 -0.50
C ARG A 601 28.82 2.11 0.72
N ARG A 602 29.20 2.76 1.85
CA ARG A 602 29.53 2.08 3.12
C ARG A 602 28.32 1.35 3.70
N CYS A 603 27.16 1.97 3.63
CA CYS A 603 25.90 1.37 4.07
C CYS A 603 25.59 0.06 3.30
N PHE A 604 25.71 0.06 1.97
CA PHE A 604 25.54 -1.12 1.12
C PHE A 604 26.60 -2.21 1.39
N GLN A 605 27.82 -1.79 1.64
CA GLN A 605 28.89 -2.74 2.02
C GLN A 605 28.56 -3.44 3.34
N MET A 606 28.22 -2.68 4.39
CA MET A 606 27.86 -3.23 5.70
C MET A 606 26.61 -4.11 5.64
N ALA A 607 25.60 -3.71 4.87
CA ALA A 607 24.39 -4.50 4.66
C ALA A 607 24.72 -5.87 4.06
N LYS A 608 25.55 -5.90 3.02
CA LYS A 608 26.02 -7.15 2.42
C LYS A 608 26.81 -8.02 3.40
N GLU A 609 27.67 -7.43 4.21
CA GLU A 609 28.50 -8.15 5.21
C GLU A 609 27.63 -8.75 6.34
N LYS A 610 26.55 -8.06 6.72
CA LYS A 610 25.63 -8.49 7.78
C LYS A 610 24.44 -9.33 7.23
N GLY A 611 24.27 -9.44 5.91
CA GLY A 611 23.14 -10.15 5.29
C GLY A 611 21.80 -9.42 5.48
N LEU A 612 21.82 -8.08 5.40
CA LEU A 612 20.70 -7.17 5.65
C LEU A 612 20.46 -6.24 4.47
N GLU A 613 19.33 -5.53 4.50
CA GLU A 613 19.03 -4.49 3.54
C GLU A 613 19.71 -3.15 3.91
N PRO A 614 20.21 -2.37 2.94
CA PRO A 614 20.84 -1.07 3.23
C PRO A 614 19.96 -0.10 4.00
N ILE A 615 18.64 -0.13 3.75
CA ILE A 615 17.68 0.73 4.46
C ILE A 615 17.61 0.40 5.96
N GLN A 616 17.83 -0.85 6.35
CA GLN A 616 17.89 -1.29 7.75
C GLN A 616 19.14 -0.78 8.43
N ILE A 617 20.29 -0.83 7.76
CA ILE A 617 21.56 -0.27 8.27
C ILE A 617 21.43 1.26 8.47
N SER A 618 20.81 1.98 7.50
CA SER A 618 20.62 3.42 7.62
C SER A 618 19.74 3.81 8.80
N LEU A 619 18.73 3.01 9.13
CA LEU A 619 17.87 3.21 10.30
C LEU A 619 18.58 2.81 11.59
N ALA A 620 19.33 1.71 11.57
CA ALA A 620 20.16 1.28 12.71
C ALA A 620 21.20 2.34 13.09
N PHE A 621 21.79 3.07 12.13
CA PHE A 621 22.64 4.22 12.40
C PHE A 621 21.93 5.27 13.28
N VAL A 622 20.68 5.60 12.99
CA VAL A 622 19.90 6.55 13.78
C VAL A 622 19.57 5.99 15.16
N LEU A 623 19.27 4.71 15.27
CA LEU A 623 18.93 4.03 16.53
C LEU A 623 20.11 3.88 17.49
N ASN A 624 21.36 3.83 16.97
CA ASN A 624 22.56 3.60 17.76
C ASN A 624 23.37 4.88 18.04
N GLN A 625 22.71 6.04 18.11
CA GLN A 625 23.33 7.30 18.54
C GLN A 625 23.51 7.33 20.06
N PRO A 626 24.48 8.13 20.58
CA PRO A 626 24.78 8.20 22.03
C PRO A 626 23.74 9.01 22.83
N PHE A 627 22.67 9.47 22.20
CA PHE A 627 21.54 10.18 22.80
C PHE A 627 20.20 9.46 22.47
N PRO A 628 19.13 9.71 23.25
CA PRO A 628 17.85 9.03 23.00
C PRO A 628 17.25 9.35 21.63
N THR A 629 16.98 8.33 20.84
CA THR A 629 16.42 8.45 19.49
C THR A 629 15.13 7.65 19.34
N PHE A 630 14.13 8.28 18.72
CA PHE A 630 12.82 7.70 18.38
C PHE A 630 12.51 8.03 16.92
N PRO A 631 13.19 7.37 15.93
CA PRO A 631 13.03 7.72 14.54
C PRO A 631 11.61 7.47 14.04
N LEU A 632 11.08 8.46 13.29
CA LEU A 632 9.83 8.36 12.57
C LEU A 632 10.03 7.51 11.32
N ILE A 633 9.19 6.49 11.15
CA ILE A 633 9.10 5.69 9.93
C ILE A 633 7.84 6.08 9.16
N GLY A 634 7.97 6.28 7.86
CA GLY A 634 6.88 6.66 6.97
C GLY A 634 6.41 5.50 6.11
N ALA A 635 6.16 4.34 6.72
CA ALA A 635 5.76 3.14 6.02
C ALA A 635 4.41 3.29 5.29
N ARG A 636 4.33 2.78 4.06
CA ARG A 636 3.16 2.82 3.19
C ARG A 636 2.56 1.44 2.93
N ASN A 637 3.30 0.41 3.31
CA ASN A 637 2.88 -0.98 3.25
C ASN A 637 3.44 -1.77 4.45
N LEU A 638 2.95 -2.99 4.63
CA LEU A 638 3.31 -3.81 5.78
C LEU A 638 4.78 -4.22 5.75
N PHE A 639 5.32 -4.50 4.57
CA PHE A 639 6.72 -4.89 4.37
C PHE A 639 7.69 -3.77 4.80
N GLU A 640 7.41 -2.50 4.47
CA GLU A 640 8.23 -1.36 4.90
C GLU A 640 8.24 -1.21 6.44
N THR A 641 7.10 -1.49 7.08
CA THR A 641 7.00 -1.51 8.54
C THR A 641 7.89 -2.61 9.12
N GLU A 642 7.85 -3.81 8.57
CA GLU A 642 8.63 -4.95 9.05
C GLU A 642 10.12 -4.74 8.86
N SER A 643 10.54 -4.33 7.67
CA SER A 643 11.93 -3.98 7.38
C SER A 643 12.47 -2.93 8.36
N SER A 644 11.64 -1.94 8.74
CA SER A 644 12.02 -0.94 9.74
C SER A 644 12.11 -1.53 11.15
N LEU A 645 11.21 -2.45 11.53
CA LEU A 645 11.22 -3.11 12.85
C LEU A 645 12.44 -4.01 13.03
N GLU A 646 12.90 -4.68 11.98
CA GLU A 646 14.11 -5.52 12.02
C GLU A 646 15.38 -4.71 12.36
N ALA A 647 15.42 -3.42 12.03
CA ALA A 647 16.52 -2.53 12.39
C ALA A 647 16.66 -2.31 13.91
N LEU A 648 15.61 -2.58 14.72
CA LEU A 648 15.67 -2.49 16.19
C LEU A 648 16.62 -3.52 16.83
N ASP A 649 16.84 -4.64 16.16
CA ASP A 649 17.70 -5.72 16.67
C ASP A 649 19.16 -5.57 16.24
N LEU A 650 19.47 -4.50 15.50
CA LEU A 650 20.83 -4.21 15.02
C LEU A 650 21.58 -3.31 16.01
N ASP A 651 22.50 -3.90 16.73
CA ASP A 651 23.42 -3.16 17.57
C ASP A 651 24.69 -2.84 16.75
N LEU A 652 24.87 -1.58 16.40
CA LEU A 652 26.08 -1.08 15.75
C LEU A 652 27.06 -0.58 16.82
N SER A 653 28.34 -0.95 16.71
CA SER A 653 29.36 -0.41 17.58
C SER A 653 29.62 1.08 17.27
N SER A 654 30.25 1.78 18.23
CA SER A 654 30.63 3.19 18.01
C SER A 654 31.56 3.36 16.80
N GLU A 655 32.44 2.38 16.57
CA GLU A 655 33.33 2.37 15.41
C GLU A 655 32.54 2.19 14.10
N GLU A 656 31.53 1.32 14.07
CA GLU A 656 30.65 1.14 12.90
C GLU A 656 29.83 2.39 12.63
N VAL A 657 29.28 3.04 13.67
CA VAL A 657 28.55 4.30 13.55
C VAL A 657 29.46 5.40 12.99
N ASN A 658 30.66 5.57 13.54
CA ASN A 658 31.61 6.58 13.08
C ASN A 658 32.09 6.30 11.64
N TRP A 659 32.32 5.03 11.29
CA TRP A 659 32.68 4.66 9.94
C TRP A 659 31.58 4.99 8.94
N LEU A 660 30.32 4.70 9.26
CA LEU A 660 29.18 5.07 8.41
C LEU A 660 29.05 6.57 8.25
N ASP A 661 29.28 7.34 9.33
CA ASP A 661 29.16 8.83 9.36
C ASP A 661 30.38 9.56 8.73
N LEU A 662 31.39 8.85 8.27
CA LEU A 662 32.65 9.39 7.74
C LEU A 662 33.46 10.17 8.81
N SER A 663 33.23 9.89 10.09
CA SER A 663 33.92 10.56 11.20
C SER A 663 35.30 9.95 11.51
N GLU A 664 35.60 8.76 10.99
CA GLU A 664 36.91 8.11 11.02
C GLU A 664 37.41 7.84 9.60
N ASN A 665 38.70 8.13 9.37
CA ASN A 665 39.39 7.88 8.10
C ASN A 665 39.79 6.41 7.91
#